data_3ed5c73efbb3b16f4b2c168324abb1e4
#
_entry.id   3ed5c73efbb3b16f4b2c168324abb1e4
#
_cell.length_a   1.000
_cell.length_b   1.000
_cell.length_c   1.000
_cell.angle_alpha   90.00
_cell.angle_beta   90.00
_cell.angle_gamma   90.00
#
_symmetry.space_group_name_H-M   'P 1'
#
loop_
_entity.id
_entity.type
_entity.pdbx_description
1 polymer ?
#
loop_
_entity_poly.entity_id
_entity_poly.type
_entity_poly.pdbx_seq_one_letter_code
_entity_poly.pdbx_strand_id
1 'polypeptide(L)'
;MSNKVRVAKRLVKNFFISWKHDGAKVTYQRVISTFKYGPQDPPIAEIMEDKIQSYDEGVYEGYVKSIEENNISRFNGGRKEFVEITKTPFVRNENDTKIIAWYLPQYYQIDINNKYHGQGFTEWTNSSQAIPLFAEHYQPHIPYDVGYYDLLNPTAMMRQAELAKMYGIYGFCFHWYWFSGERTMEKPCEMLLEHKEIDLKFCFDWATENWTSAWDGGTKEVIFEQKLLDGDDRKFMDDILPYMQDDRYIKIDGKPVLSIYRCDMFPKKRFIKMIENLRKYAREAGFPDLYIMITNRENIDDVAEVGADALVEFPPAAIWPECGRYQPEGYVNPNFKGDIFDLTPFVQQKKYLKKYGSKKVFRSALVGFDNTARRATTGCQILMGANPANFKLWLKGILEESREIHSGDENIVFINNWNEWAEGSHLEPDMKYGYAYLQATKEALEETRGMRYDIVENQWKEKKAKGVTTINFYVHCVESMGDIVACEPIARYLKEMDQQSNIKWLVKKPYVDLIKYNPNIDEVIPVECLSDAIDICDKAKKEENNIIVDCHYDGRICSKTFRVHSNKNNPSVNEKTYFNYGSLLANFCLSAGLPPIEDAPRFYFAPDVKVPVELPDKYVVFHCKSAESTKDWIDNKWNTLAHDIMDAGCAVVEIGMESVVKNKNTMYYDCTNIRDLQQIAAIIKGACCFIGIDSGFAHFANCLDVYGILIFGKYKTFDYPMVYSGKYKDGSNATIIYADQKPAAEVEESKVLEVFM
;
A
#
# COMPACT_ATOMS: atom_id res chain seq x y z
N MET A 1 25.76 -29.08 -36.31
CA MET A 1 26.67 -28.27 -37.17
C MET A 1 28.05 -28.31 -36.54
N SER A 2 29.11 -28.55 -37.35
CA SER A 2 30.47 -28.70 -36.81
C SER A 2 30.98 -27.41 -36.18
N ASN A 3 31.80 -27.52 -35.12
CA ASN A 3 32.43 -26.38 -34.42
C ASN A 3 33.10 -25.37 -35.39
N LYS A 4 33.59 -25.87 -36.55
CA LYS A 4 34.21 -25.04 -37.60
C LYS A 4 33.24 -24.04 -38.26
N VAL A 5 31.95 -24.41 -38.41
CA VAL A 5 30.94 -23.52 -39.02
C VAL A 5 30.52 -22.44 -38.03
N ARG A 6 30.52 -22.72 -36.73
CA ARG A 6 30.21 -21.76 -35.66
C ARG A 6 31.30 -20.70 -35.51
N VAL A 7 32.57 -21.16 -35.58
CA VAL A 7 33.74 -20.27 -35.55
C VAL A 7 33.76 -19.34 -36.78
N ALA A 8 33.49 -19.88 -37.97
CA ALA A 8 33.46 -19.10 -39.21
C ALA A 8 32.35 -18.03 -39.18
N LYS A 9 31.14 -18.35 -38.68
CA LYS A 9 30.05 -17.36 -38.53
C LYS A 9 30.40 -16.27 -37.53
N ARG A 10 31.08 -16.60 -36.42
CA ARG A 10 31.53 -15.63 -35.42
C ARG A 10 32.63 -14.70 -36.01
N LEU A 11 33.56 -15.23 -36.72
CA LEU A 11 34.63 -14.43 -37.38
C LEU A 11 34.06 -13.44 -38.43
N VAL A 12 33.07 -13.89 -39.23
CA VAL A 12 32.41 -13.02 -40.21
C VAL A 12 31.61 -11.91 -39.51
N LYS A 13 30.89 -12.24 -38.43
CA LYS A 13 30.16 -11.25 -37.66
C LYS A 13 31.09 -10.19 -37.04
N ASN A 14 32.20 -10.64 -36.45
CA ASN A 14 33.17 -9.75 -35.82
C ASN A 14 33.91 -8.89 -36.91
N PHE A 15 34.14 -9.40 -38.07
CA PHE A 15 34.67 -8.65 -39.21
C PHE A 15 33.77 -7.47 -39.59
N PHE A 16 32.47 -7.71 -39.74
CA PHE A 16 31.52 -6.62 -40.07
C PHE A 16 31.32 -5.59 -38.94
N ILE A 17 31.41 -6.01 -37.69
CA ILE A 17 31.35 -5.11 -36.54
C ILE A 17 32.61 -4.23 -36.49
N SER A 18 33.80 -4.82 -36.59
CA SER A 18 35.07 -4.10 -36.59
C SER A 18 35.18 -3.15 -37.81
N TRP A 19 34.73 -3.60 -38.98
CA TRP A 19 34.75 -2.72 -40.17
C TRP A 19 33.85 -1.47 -39.98
N LYS A 20 32.70 -1.64 -39.38
CA LYS A 20 31.76 -0.55 -39.17
C LYS A 20 32.22 0.42 -38.08
N HIS A 21 32.94 -0.05 -37.07
CA HIS A 21 33.40 0.73 -35.91
C HIS A 21 34.84 1.26 -36.07
N ASP A 22 35.77 0.44 -36.51
CA ASP A 22 37.19 0.68 -36.40
C ASP A 22 37.83 1.04 -37.76
N GLY A 23 37.09 0.93 -38.85
CA GLY A 23 37.54 1.21 -40.21
C GLY A 23 38.37 0.08 -40.86
N ALA A 24 38.55 0.15 -42.18
CA ALA A 24 39.11 -0.96 -42.97
C ALA A 24 40.56 -1.36 -42.60
N LYS A 25 41.38 -0.40 -42.17
CA LYS A 25 42.80 -0.66 -41.85
C LYS A 25 42.99 -1.44 -40.57
N VAL A 26 42.23 -1.11 -39.52
CA VAL A 26 42.28 -1.81 -38.23
C VAL A 26 41.64 -3.19 -38.33
N THR A 27 40.54 -3.30 -39.07
CA THR A 27 39.88 -4.60 -39.31
C THR A 27 40.79 -5.55 -40.08
N TYR A 28 41.54 -5.04 -41.11
CA TYR A 28 42.49 -5.83 -41.86
C TYR A 28 43.67 -6.35 -41.00
N GLN A 29 44.19 -5.50 -40.10
CA GLN A 29 45.26 -5.87 -39.17
C GLN A 29 44.78 -6.95 -38.16
N ARG A 30 43.57 -6.81 -37.64
CA ARG A 30 42.94 -7.81 -36.72
C ARG A 30 42.75 -9.15 -37.43
N VAL A 31 42.30 -9.14 -38.67
CA VAL A 31 42.14 -10.38 -39.46
C VAL A 31 43.47 -11.07 -39.67
N ILE A 32 44.53 -10.35 -40.07
CA ILE A 32 45.87 -10.92 -40.23
C ILE A 32 46.42 -11.48 -38.91
N SER A 33 46.27 -10.72 -37.82
CA SER A 33 46.67 -11.14 -36.46
C SER A 33 45.96 -12.41 -36.05
N THR A 34 44.63 -12.50 -36.23
CA THR A 34 43.83 -13.67 -35.89
C THR A 34 44.23 -14.90 -36.72
N PHE A 35 44.58 -14.76 -37.99
CA PHE A 35 45.08 -15.85 -38.81
C PHE A 35 46.50 -16.31 -38.42
N LYS A 36 47.32 -15.38 -37.92
CA LYS A 36 48.74 -15.66 -37.62
C LYS A 36 48.93 -16.18 -36.17
N TYR A 37 48.11 -15.74 -35.23
CA TYR A 37 48.29 -16.00 -33.78
C TYR A 37 47.09 -16.62 -33.10
N GLY A 38 45.99 -16.86 -33.82
CA GLY A 38 44.69 -17.22 -33.23
C GLY A 38 43.93 -15.99 -32.70
N PRO A 39 42.68 -16.17 -32.22
CA PRO A 39 41.92 -15.13 -31.57
C PRO A 39 42.66 -14.66 -30.31
N GLN A 40 43.08 -13.40 -30.31
CA GLN A 40 43.71 -12.76 -29.16
C GLN A 40 42.69 -11.84 -28.50
N ASP A 41 42.75 -11.74 -27.19
CA ASP A 41 42.01 -10.72 -26.47
C ASP A 41 42.59 -9.32 -26.80
N PRO A 42 41.75 -8.27 -26.90
CA PRO A 42 42.24 -6.93 -27.16
C PRO A 42 43.20 -6.52 -26.03
N PRO A 43 44.34 -5.87 -26.37
CA PRO A 43 45.26 -5.37 -25.36
C PRO A 43 44.57 -4.34 -24.46
N ILE A 44 44.87 -4.38 -23.16
CA ILE A 44 44.26 -3.48 -22.15
C ILE A 44 44.36 -2.00 -22.55
N ALA A 45 45.42 -1.59 -23.23
CA ALA A 45 45.56 -0.23 -23.75
C ALA A 45 44.49 0.15 -24.80
N GLU A 46 44.01 -0.79 -25.64
CA GLU A 46 42.92 -0.50 -26.60
C GLU A 46 41.56 -0.41 -25.91
N ILE A 47 41.38 -1.08 -24.77
CA ILE A 47 40.15 -0.99 -23.99
C ILE A 47 40.07 0.37 -23.27
N MET A 48 41.21 0.92 -22.82
CA MET A 48 41.28 2.20 -22.11
C MET A 48 41.21 3.43 -23.02
N GLU A 49 41.43 3.29 -24.33
CA GLU A 49 41.32 4.38 -25.32
C GLU A 49 39.92 4.54 -25.93
N ASP A 50 38.96 3.67 -25.58
CA ASP A 50 37.58 3.86 -25.97
C ASP A 50 37.03 5.11 -25.23
N LYS A 51 37.02 6.18 -25.99
CA LYS A 51 36.54 7.52 -25.74
C LYS A 51 35.61 7.62 -24.54
N ILE A 52 36.06 8.29 -23.51
CA ILE A 52 35.19 9.10 -22.67
C ILE A 52 34.38 9.98 -23.62
N GLN A 53 33.15 9.61 -23.94
CA GLN A 53 32.26 10.52 -24.65
C GLN A 53 32.24 11.80 -23.84
N SER A 54 32.47 12.93 -24.50
CA SER A 54 32.33 14.24 -23.88
C SER A 54 30.86 14.38 -23.45
N TYR A 55 30.60 14.15 -22.17
CA TYR A 55 29.31 14.44 -21.59
C TYR A 55 29.13 15.96 -21.59
N ASP A 56 27.90 16.40 -21.85
CA ASP A 56 27.49 17.77 -21.57
C ASP A 56 27.81 18.05 -20.10
N GLU A 57 28.55 19.13 -19.83
CA GLU A 57 29.09 19.44 -18.50
C GLU A 57 27.98 19.53 -17.43
N GLY A 58 26.81 20.09 -17.80
CA GLY A 58 25.64 20.16 -16.92
C GLY A 58 25.00 18.81 -16.62
N VAL A 59 25.05 17.87 -17.56
CA VAL A 59 24.59 16.49 -17.36
C VAL A 59 25.51 15.76 -16.37
N TYR A 60 26.82 15.95 -16.51
CA TYR A 60 27.81 15.35 -15.61
C TYR A 60 27.68 15.92 -14.18
N GLU A 61 27.55 17.23 -14.03
CA GLU A 61 27.35 17.88 -12.73
C GLU A 61 26.07 17.38 -12.03
N GLY A 62 24.96 17.26 -12.77
CA GLY A 62 23.70 16.71 -12.26
C GLY A 62 23.85 15.26 -11.79
N TYR A 63 24.59 14.43 -12.52
CA TYR A 63 24.89 13.05 -12.15
C TYR A 63 25.73 12.97 -10.86
N VAL A 64 26.81 13.76 -10.78
CA VAL A 64 27.66 13.82 -9.58
C VAL A 64 26.86 14.26 -8.37
N LYS A 65 26.04 15.30 -8.49
CA LYS A 65 25.16 15.78 -7.43
C LYS A 65 24.19 14.70 -6.96
N SER A 66 23.57 13.97 -7.88
CA SER A 66 22.69 12.86 -7.56
C SER A 66 23.40 11.75 -6.77
N ILE A 67 24.64 11.40 -7.16
CA ILE A 67 25.45 10.42 -6.42
C ILE A 67 25.82 10.96 -5.03
N GLU A 68 26.21 12.23 -4.93
CA GLU A 68 26.57 12.85 -3.65
C GLU A 68 25.36 12.86 -2.69
N GLU A 69 24.19 13.28 -3.15
CA GLU A 69 22.96 13.29 -2.36
C GLU A 69 22.59 11.88 -1.85
N ASN A 70 22.69 10.87 -2.71
CA ASN A 70 22.47 9.48 -2.31
C ASN A 70 23.53 8.98 -1.32
N ASN A 71 24.80 9.35 -1.50
CA ASN A 71 25.87 8.98 -0.55
C ASN A 71 25.71 9.68 0.80
N ILE A 72 25.35 10.96 0.81
CA ILE A 72 25.10 11.72 2.05
C ILE A 72 23.98 11.05 2.84
N SER A 73 22.90 10.62 2.18
CA SER A 73 21.80 9.92 2.85
C SER A 73 22.24 8.57 3.47
N ARG A 74 23.25 7.92 2.90
CA ARG A 74 23.72 6.59 3.34
C ARG A 74 24.77 6.63 4.46
N PHE A 75 25.71 7.59 4.43
CA PHE A 75 26.94 7.50 5.23
C PHE A 75 27.10 8.58 6.30
N ASN A 76 26.42 9.70 6.25
CA ASN A 76 26.69 10.86 7.09
C ASN A 76 25.82 11.03 8.33
N GLY A 77 25.38 9.97 9.00
CA GLY A 77 24.68 10.09 10.30
C GLY A 77 23.34 10.88 10.24
N GLY A 78 23.00 11.46 9.10
CA GLY A 78 21.74 12.12 8.81
C GLY A 78 20.66 11.18 8.28
N ARG A 79 20.74 9.90 8.61
CA ARG A 79 19.78 8.87 8.20
C ARG A 79 18.44 9.09 8.90
N LYS A 80 17.68 10.10 8.47
CA LYS A 80 16.36 10.41 9.05
C LYS A 80 15.36 9.27 8.90
N GLU A 81 15.53 8.42 7.87
CA GLU A 81 14.62 7.34 7.51
C GLU A 81 15.12 5.96 7.99
N PHE A 82 16.32 5.87 8.54
CA PHE A 82 16.89 4.62 8.99
C PHE A 82 16.32 4.19 10.35
N VAL A 83 15.78 2.97 10.39
CA VAL A 83 15.26 2.35 11.61
C VAL A 83 16.20 1.24 12.06
N GLU A 84 16.59 1.26 13.34
CA GLU A 84 17.41 0.22 13.95
C GLU A 84 16.62 -1.07 14.18
N ILE A 85 17.34 -2.19 14.38
CA ILE A 85 16.72 -3.49 14.68
C ILE A 85 15.83 -3.39 15.93
N THR A 86 14.66 -4.02 15.88
CA THR A 86 13.74 -4.02 17.03
C THR A 86 14.36 -4.71 18.24
N LYS A 87 14.16 -4.14 19.42
CA LYS A 87 14.54 -4.77 20.70
C LYS A 87 13.42 -5.65 21.28
N THR A 88 12.23 -5.57 20.69
CA THR A 88 11.04 -6.30 21.11
C THR A 88 10.52 -7.13 19.95
N PRO A 89 10.94 -8.40 19.79
CA PRO A 89 10.44 -9.27 18.75
C PRO A 89 8.92 -9.43 18.77
N PHE A 90 8.35 -9.65 17.61
CA PHE A 90 6.92 -9.97 17.48
C PHE A 90 6.62 -11.30 18.17
N VAL A 91 5.59 -11.31 19.01
CA VAL A 91 5.08 -12.53 19.62
C VAL A 91 3.78 -12.90 18.92
N ARG A 92 3.80 -14.00 18.16
CA ARG A 92 2.66 -14.46 17.36
C ARG A 92 1.59 -15.09 18.26
N ASN A 93 0.34 -14.68 18.05
CA ASN A 93 -0.85 -15.33 18.60
C ASN A 93 -1.50 -16.25 17.54
N GLU A 94 -2.30 -17.21 17.97
CA GLU A 94 -2.95 -18.20 17.11
C GLU A 94 -3.80 -17.57 15.99
N ASN A 95 -4.51 -16.48 16.31
CA ASN A 95 -5.41 -15.78 15.39
C ASN A 95 -4.75 -14.66 14.57
N ASP A 96 -3.43 -14.48 14.69
CA ASP A 96 -2.74 -13.46 13.90
C ASP A 96 -2.74 -13.82 12.41
N THR A 97 -2.99 -12.83 11.56
CA THR A 97 -2.91 -13.01 10.11
C THR A 97 -1.53 -13.54 9.71
N LYS A 98 -1.51 -14.56 8.87
CA LYS A 98 -0.29 -15.17 8.36
C LYS A 98 0.24 -14.36 7.20
N ILE A 99 1.36 -13.66 7.39
CA ILE A 99 2.03 -12.93 6.31
C ILE A 99 3.02 -13.86 5.64
N ILE A 100 2.88 -14.05 4.32
CA ILE A 100 3.78 -14.84 3.49
C ILE A 100 4.47 -13.92 2.52
N ALA A 101 5.81 -13.90 2.49
CA ALA A 101 6.57 -13.09 1.55
C ALA A 101 7.04 -13.96 0.36
N TRP A 102 6.90 -13.41 -0.85
CA TRP A 102 7.48 -14.03 -2.06
C TRP A 102 8.99 -14.02 -1.94
N TYR A 103 9.65 -15.08 -2.42
CA TYR A 103 11.08 -15.29 -2.24
C TYR A 103 11.77 -15.73 -3.53
N LEU A 104 12.82 -14.99 -3.93
CA LEU A 104 13.64 -15.28 -5.10
C LEU A 104 14.86 -16.12 -4.70
N PRO A 105 15.02 -17.37 -5.19
CA PRO A 105 16.15 -18.23 -4.84
C PRO A 105 17.37 -18.03 -5.75
N GLN A 106 17.59 -16.85 -6.33
CA GLN A 106 18.52 -16.60 -7.45
C GLN A 106 19.87 -16.00 -7.02
N TYR A 107 20.21 -16.06 -5.72
CA TYR A 107 21.43 -15.44 -5.16
C TYR A 107 22.55 -16.46 -4.93
N TYR A 108 22.84 -17.27 -5.97
CA TYR A 108 24.00 -18.15 -6.06
C TYR A 108 24.31 -18.43 -7.52
N GLN A 109 25.53 -18.89 -7.80
CA GLN A 109 25.95 -19.16 -9.16
C GLN A 109 25.33 -20.45 -9.71
N ILE A 110 24.80 -20.39 -10.91
CA ILE A 110 24.33 -21.53 -11.67
C ILE A 110 24.94 -21.54 -13.08
N ASP A 111 25.22 -22.71 -13.63
CA ASP A 111 25.93 -22.87 -14.92
C ASP A 111 25.21 -22.16 -16.07
N ILE A 112 23.88 -22.16 -16.04
CA ILE A 112 23.09 -21.53 -17.10
C ILE A 112 23.24 -20.00 -17.06
N ASN A 113 23.25 -19.38 -15.88
CA ASN A 113 23.48 -17.95 -15.74
C ASN A 113 24.91 -17.59 -16.14
N ASN A 114 25.90 -18.37 -15.70
CA ASN A 114 27.30 -18.18 -16.12
C ASN A 114 27.47 -18.21 -17.64
N LYS A 115 26.69 -19.04 -18.32
CA LYS A 115 26.72 -19.15 -19.79
C LYS A 115 26.14 -17.94 -20.52
N TYR A 116 25.06 -17.38 -20.01
CA TYR A 116 24.31 -16.30 -20.68
C TYR A 116 24.72 -14.91 -20.21
N HIS A 117 25.09 -14.74 -18.93
CA HIS A 117 25.35 -13.45 -18.31
C HIS A 117 26.81 -13.25 -17.88
N GLY A 118 27.66 -14.26 -18.04
CA GLY A 118 29.07 -14.23 -17.67
C GLY A 118 29.38 -15.02 -16.40
N GLN A 119 30.64 -15.43 -16.28
CA GLN A 119 31.10 -16.23 -15.14
C GLN A 119 30.92 -15.48 -13.82
N GLY A 120 30.34 -16.15 -12.84
CA GLY A 120 30.12 -15.60 -11.50
C GLY A 120 28.83 -14.79 -11.35
N PHE A 121 27.97 -14.79 -12.37
CA PHE A 121 26.71 -14.06 -12.31
C PHE A 121 25.76 -14.57 -11.22
N THR A 122 25.23 -13.62 -10.47
CA THR A 122 24.06 -13.76 -9.58
C THR A 122 23.20 -12.49 -9.71
N GLU A 123 22.01 -12.44 -9.10
CA GLU A 123 21.21 -11.21 -9.05
C GLU A 123 21.94 -10.01 -8.40
N TRP A 124 22.96 -10.26 -7.59
CA TRP A 124 23.82 -9.20 -7.07
C TRP A 124 24.56 -8.45 -8.16
N THR A 125 24.87 -9.10 -9.27
CA THR A 125 25.51 -8.46 -10.42
C THR A 125 24.63 -7.32 -10.97
N ASN A 126 23.34 -7.56 -11.11
CA ASN A 126 22.38 -6.55 -11.54
C ASN A 126 22.21 -5.44 -10.50
N SER A 127 21.94 -5.82 -9.25
CA SER A 127 21.67 -4.86 -8.17
C SER A 127 22.84 -3.91 -7.91
N SER A 128 24.09 -4.43 -7.95
CA SER A 128 25.28 -3.65 -7.61
C SER A 128 25.71 -2.66 -8.70
N GLN A 129 25.34 -2.88 -9.96
CA GLN A 129 25.69 -2.00 -11.07
C GLN A 129 24.65 -0.90 -11.34
N ALA A 130 23.51 -0.91 -10.65
CA ALA A 130 22.49 0.10 -10.83
C ALA A 130 22.99 1.49 -10.43
N ILE A 131 22.52 2.50 -11.15
CA ILE A 131 22.89 3.92 -10.92
C ILE A 131 21.62 4.79 -10.82
N PRO A 132 21.68 5.92 -10.11
CA PRO A 132 20.61 6.91 -10.16
C PRO A 132 20.43 7.44 -11.59
N LEU A 133 19.18 7.52 -12.06
CA LEU A 133 18.84 8.02 -13.40
C LEU A 133 18.21 9.42 -13.36
N PHE A 134 17.85 9.90 -12.19
CA PHE A 134 17.38 11.28 -11.93
C PHE A 134 17.66 11.65 -10.46
N ALA A 135 17.50 12.91 -10.11
CA ALA A 135 17.98 13.45 -8.82
C ALA A 135 17.44 12.73 -7.58
N GLU A 136 16.18 12.28 -7.63
CA GLU A 136 15.52 11.63 -6.48
C GLU A 136 15.54 10.08 -6.55
N HIS A 137 16.20 9.53 -7.59
CA HIS A 137 16.19 8.09 -7.84
C HIS A 137 17.10 7.35 -6.86
N TYR A 138 16.50 6.51 -6.01
CA TYR A 138 17.24 5.68 -5.06
C TYR A 138 17.80 4.43 -5.73
N GLN A 139 19.04 4.48 -6.16
CA GLN A 139 19.84 3.36 -6.69
C GLN A 139 21.33 3.58 -6.35
N PRO A 140 22.11 2.51 -6.22
CA PRO A 140 21.72 1.12 -6.04
C PRO A 140 21.14 0.87 -4.64
N HIS A 141 20.25 -0.13 -4.53
CA HIS A 141 19.84 -0.65 -3.23
C HIS A 141 20.99 -1.50 -2.66
N ILE A 142 21.45 -1.17 -1.46
CA ILE A 142 22.61 -1.84 -0.83
C ILE A 142 22.14 -2.59 0.40
N PRO A 143 22.36 -3.92 0.48
CA PRO A 143 21.95 -4.71 1.64
C PRO A 143 22.71 -4.27 2.90
N TYR A 144 22.00 -4.30 4.05
CA TYR A 144 22.54 -3.87 5.34
C TYR A 144 22.89 -5.06 6.25
N ASP A 145 21.92 -5.89 6.64
CA ASP A 145 22.09 -6.94 7.65
C ASP A 145 22.77 -8.20 7.07
N VAL A 146 22.10 -8.84 6.10
CA VAL A 146 22.56 -10.12 5.54
C VAL A 146 23.71 -9.92 4.56
N GLY A 147 23.85 -8.70 4.02
CA GLY A 147 24.87 -8.36 3.02
C GLY A 147 24.60 -9.01 1.67
N TYR A 148 25.65 -9.09 0.85
CA TYR A 148 25.64 -9.77 -0.44
C TYR A 148 25.85 -11.27 -0.23
N TYR A 149 24.81 -11.98 0.17
CA TYR A 149 24.87 -13.38 0.55
C TYR A 149 24.92 -14.35 -0.65
N ASP A 150 25.39 -15.56 -0.40
CA ASP A 150 25.24 -16.73 -1.26
C ASP A 150 24.22 -17.67 -0.60
N LEU A 151 23.15 -18.02 -1.32
CA LEU A 151 22.09 -18.90 -0.82
C LEU A 151 22.50 -20.38 -0.67
N LEU A 152 23.70 -20.74 -1.08
CA LEU A 152 24.27 -22.06 -0.73
C LEU A 152 24.86 -22.06 0.70
N ASN A 153 24.93 -20.90 1.35
CA ASN A 153 25.35 -20.78 2.75
C ASN A 153 24.10 -20.79 3.66
N PRO A 154 23.86 -21.85 4.47
CA PRO A 154 22.69 -21.95 5.32
C PRO A 154 22.58 -20.83 6.36
N THR A 155 23.70 -20.20 6.76
CA THR A 155 23.69 -19.10 7.73
C THR A 155 22.95 -17.86 7.21
N ALA A 156 22.94 -17.62 5.88
CA ALA A 156 22.17 -16.55 5.27
C ALA A 156 20.66 -16.78 5.47
N MET A 157 20.17 -17.97 5.14
CA MET A 157 18.76 -18.32 5.31
C MET A 157 18.35 -18.44 6.77
N MET A 158 19.25 -18.88 7.67
CA MET A 158 19.01 -18.84 9.12
C MET A 158 18.77 -17.40 9.60
N ARG A 159 19.59 -16.45 9.15
CA ARG A 159 19.42 -15.03 9.51
C ARG A 159 18.12 -14.46 8.92
N GLN A 160 17.78 -14.77 7.68
CA GLN A 160 16.53 -14.37 7.06
C GLN A 160 15.31 -14.93 7.83
N ALA A 161 15.35 -16.20 8.23
CA ALA A 161 14.30 -16.82 9.05
C ALA A 161 14.16 -16.14 10.43
N GLU A 162 15.30 -15.81 11.08
CA GLU A 162 15.30 -15.07 12.34
C GLU A 162 14.65 -13.70 12.19
N LEU A 163 15.03 -12.93 11.16
CA LEU A 163 14.44 -11.63 10.87
C LEU A 163 12.94 -11.75 10.58
N ALA A 164 12.53 -12.70 9.74
CA ALA A 164 11.14 -12.95 9.44
C ALA A 164 10.32 -13.19 10.72
N LYS A 165 10.81 -14.02 11.63
CA LYS A 165 10.19 -14.34 12.91
C LYS A 165 10.14 -13.11 13.84
N MET A 166 11.24 -12.34 13.93
CA MET A 166 11.32 -11.15 14.77
C MET A 166 10.28 -10.09 14.39
N TYR A 167 9.91 -10.00 13.13
CA TYR A 167 8.99 -8.99 12.62
C TYR A 167 7.61 -9.53 12.20
N GLY A 168 7.31 -10.78 12.57
CA GLY A 168 5.98 -11.36 12.43
C GLY A 168 5.63 -11.93 11.06
N ILE A 169 6.60 -12.09 10.17
CA ILE A 169 6.40 -12.81 8.91
C ILE A 169 6.25 -14.30 9.20
N TYR A 170 5.21 -14.91 8.65
CA TYR A 170 4.87 -16.31 8.92
C TYR A 170 5.74 -17.29 8.15
N GLY A 171 6.06 -16.96 6.90
CA GLY A 171 6.85 -17.83 6.04
C GLY A 171 7.13 -17.23 4.67
N PHE A 172 7.83 -18.01 3.85
CA PHE A 172 8.19 -17.61 2.49
C PHE A 172 7.50 -18.45 1.44
N CYS A 173 7.14 -17.83 0.31
CA CYS A 173 6.67 -18.50 -0.89
C CYS A 173 7.79 -18.46 -1.93
N PHE A 174 8.52 -19.56 -2.07
CA PHE A 174 9.66 -19.64 -2.98
C PHE A 174 9.18 -19.79 -4.42
N HIS A 175 9.75 -19.01 -5.35
CA HIS A 175 9.59 -19.29 -6.76
C HIS A 175 10.25 -20.62 -7.10
N TRP A 176 9.45 -21.56 -7.64
CA TRP A 176 9.87 -22.90 -8.02
C TRP A 176 9.99 -23.00 -9.53
N TYR A 177 11.23 -23.15 -10.02
CA TYR A 177 11.55 -23.20 -11.44
C TYR A 177 11.64 -24.66 -11.90
N TRP A 178 10.56 -25.11 -12.56
CA TRP A 178 10.41 -26.47 -13.05
C TRP A 178 9.90 -26.49 -14.50
N PHE A 179 10.62 -27.18 -15.40
CA PHE A 179 10.41 -27.18 -16.84
C PHE A 179 10.35 -28.62 -17.35
N SER A 180 9.18 -29.28 -17.30
CA SER A 180 8.95 -30.65 -17.79
C SER A 180 9.91 -31.70 -17.20
N GLY A 181 10.29 -31.60 -15.92
CA GLY A 181 11.20 -32.47 -15.20
C GLY A 181 12.63 -31.93 -15.09
N GLU A 182 12.94 -30.80 -15.72
CA GLU A 182 14.19 -30.07 -15.54
C GLU A 182 14.01 -28.98 -14.50
N ARG A 183 14.86 -28.96 -13.46
CA ARG A 183 14.83 -27.99 -12.38
C ARG A 183 16.01 -27.03 -12.48
N THR A 184 15.81 -25.79 -12.05
CA THR A 184 16.88 -24.82 -11.87
C THR A 184 16.60 -23.96 -10.65
N MET A 185 17.65 -23.45 -10.00
CA MET A 185 17.59 -22.69 -8.75
C MET A 185 16.96 -23.45 -7.56
N GLU A 186 16.96 -24.77 -7.60
CA GLU A 186 16.42 -25.67 -6.59
C GLU A 186 17.29 -25.78 -5.32
N LYS A 187 18.60 -25.47 -5.42
CA LYS A 187 19.58 -25.71 -4.34
C LYS A 187 19.22 -25.06 -3.00
N PRO A 188 18.76 -23.79 -2.93
CA PRO A 188 18.37 -23.20 -1.66
C PRO A 188 17.19 -23.93 -1.00
N CYS A 189 16.26 -24.48 -1.81
CA CYS A 189 15.15 -25.28 -1.31
C CYS A 189 15.61 -26.67 -0.85
N GLU A 190 16.54 -27.31 -1.56
CA GLU A 190 17.15 -28.57 -1.12
C GLU A 190 17.90 -28.38 0.21
N MET A 191 18.69 -27.32 0.34
CA MET A 191 19.36 -26.95 1.59
C MET A 191 18.35 -26.72 2.73
N LEU A 192 17.21 -26.09 2.46
CA LEU A 192 16.17 -25.90 3.47
C LEU A 192 15.62 -27.25 3.97
N LEU A 193 15.50 -28.28 3.11
CA LEU A 193 15.12 -29.63 3.54
C LEU A 193 16.17 -30.31 4.40
N GLU A 194 17.45 -30.10 4.07
CA GLU A 194 18.59 -30.70 4.79
C GLU A 194 18.77 -30.05 6.18
N HIS A 195 18.56 -28.74 6.29
CA HIS A 195 18.76 -27.94 7.48
C HIS A 195 17.45 -27.71 8.25
N LYS A 196 17.04 -28.71 9.04
CA LYS A 196 15.79 -28.64 9.83
C LYS A 196 15.80 -27.59 10.94
N GLU A 197 16.98 -27.13 11.35
CA GLU A 197 17.20 -26.06 12.33
C GLU A 197 16.77 -24.68 11.79
N ILE A 198 16.61 -24.50 10.49
CA ILE A 198 16.07 -23.28 9.92
C ILE A 198 14.56 -23.22 10.22
N ASP A 199 14.19 -22.47 11.25
CA ASP A 199 12.81 -22.32 11.71
C ASP A 199 12.02 -21.36 10.81
N LEU A 200 11.69 -21.84 9.60
CA LEU A 200 11.00 -21.08 8.57
C LEU A 200 9.86 -21.90 7.97
N LYS A 201 8.64 -21.36 7.99
CA LYS A 201 7.53 -21.92 7.23
C LYS A 201 7.67 -21.54 5.76
N PHE A 202 7.31 -22.45 4.84
CA PHE A 202 7.45 -22.19 3.42
C PHE A 202 6.38 -22.89 2.57
N CYS A 203 6.18 -22.37 1.36
CA CYS A 203 5.45 -23.02 0.27
C CYS A 203 6.09 -22.64 -1.07
N PHE A 204 5.53 -23.14 -2.17
CA PHE A 204 6.04 -22.86 -3.50
C PHE A 204 5.05 -22.13 -4.37
N ASP A 205 5.61 -21.28 -5.25
CA ASP A 205 4.96 -20.72 -6.42
C ASP A 205 5.64 -21.26 -7.68
N TRP A 206 4.94 -22.07 -8.45
CA TRP A 206 5.47 -22.59 -9.68
C TRP A 206 5.56 -21.52 -10.75
N ALA A 207 6.79 -21.11 -11.09
CA ALA A 207 7.10 -20.13 -12.12
C ALA A 207 6.86 -20.71 -13.52
N THR A 208 5.65 -20.57 -14.04
CA THR A 208 5.17 -21.21 -15.27
C THR A 208 5.49 -20.46 -16.57
N GLU A 209 6.25 -19.37 -16.51
CA GLU A 209 6.70 -18.66 -17.73
C GLU A 209 7.92 -19.32 -18.35
N ASN A 210 8.09 -19.15 -19.68
CA ASN A 210 9.35 -19.50 -20.34
C ASN A 210 10.48 -18.67 -19.76
N TRP A 211 11.59 -19.31 -19.41
CA TRP A 211 12.76 -18.53 -19.01
C TRP A 211 13.52 -18.09 -20.24
N THR A 212 13.65 -16.78 -20.42
CA THR A 212 14.28 -16.17 -21.59
C THR A 212 15.43 -15.29 -21.16
N SER A 213 16.36 -15.01 -22.05
CA SER A 213 17.42 -14.01 -21.82
C SER A 213 16.94 -12.54 -21.89
N ALA A 214 15.63 -12.32 -21.96
CA ALA A 214 15.05 -10.98 -22.11
C ALA A 214 14.70 -10.30 -20.77
N TRP A 215 14.68 -11.03 -19.68
CA TRP A 215 14.29 -10.48 -18.37
C TRP A 215 15.27 -9.43 -17.84
N ASP A 216 16.54 -9.49 -18.25
CA ASP A 216 17.60 -8.51 -17.96
C ASP A 216 17.83 -7.48 -19.08
N GLY A 217 16.92 -7.39 -20.06
CA GLY A 217 17.07 -6.51 -21.22
C GLY A 217 17.82 -7.12 -22.43
N GLY A 218 18.22 -8.42 -22.34
CA GLY A 218 18.89 -9.15 -23.39
C GLY A 218 17.99 -9.56 -24.58
N THR A 219 18.42 -10.54 -25.36
CA THR A 219 17.67 -11.08 -26.50
C THR A 219 16.50 -11.96 -26.02
N LYS A 220 15.42 -12.08 -26.81
CA LYS A 220 14.29 -12.99 -26.51
C LYS A 220 14.62 -14.46 -26.79
N GLU A 221 15.86 -14.89 -26.53
CA GLU A 221 16.23 -16.29 -26.66
C GLU A 221 15.62 -17.10 -25.51
N VAL A 222 14.87 -18.14 -25.82
CA VAL A 222 14.29 -19.05 -24.81
C VAL A 222 15.39 -19.94 -24.29
N ILE A 223 15.67 -19.84 -22.99
CA ILE A 223 16.66 -20.66 -22.27
C ILE A 223 16.02 -21.98 -21.84
N PHE A 224 14.88 -21.90 -21.14
CA PHE A 224 14.01 -23.01 -20.81
C PHE A 224 12.60 -22.75 -21.34
N GLU A 225 12.11 -23.68 -22.16
CA GLU A 225 10.74 -23.63 -22.67
C GLU A 225 9.81 -24.33 -21.70
N GLN A 226 8.76 -23.61 -21.26
CA GLN A 226 7.75 -24.19 -20.40
C GLN A 226 6.84 -25.09 -21.22
N LYS A 227 6.79 -26.37 -20.85
CA LYS A 227 5.98 -27.42 -21.48
C LYS A 227 5.21 -28.18 -20.42
N LEU A 228 4.13 -28.79 -20.85
CA LEU A 228 3.32 -29.63 -19.98
C LEU A 228 3.02 -30.94 -20.77
N LEU A 229 3.99 -31.83 -20.76
CA LEU A 229 3.97 -33.10 -21.51
C LEU A 229 3.21 -34.19 -20.73
N ASP A 230 2.91 -35.29 -21.41
CA ASP A 230 2.30 -36.43 -20.76
C ASP A 230 3.26 -37.05 -19.72
N GLY A 231 2.74 -37.27 -18.51
CA GLY A 231 3.51 -37.76 -17.37
C GLY A 231 4.20 -36.70 -16.53
N ASP A 232 4.18 -35.43 -16.95
CA ASP A 232 4.78 -34.33 -16.19
C ASP A 232 4.05 -34.08 -14.87
N ASP A 233 2.75 -34.33 -14.82
CA ASP A 233 1.96 -34.22 -13.59
C ASP A 233 2.53 -35.08 -12.47
N ARG A 234 2.96 -36.29 -12.80
CA ARG A 234 3.57 -37.23 -11.83
C ARG A 234 4.97 -36.78 -11.45
N LYS A 235 5.80 -36.43 -12.42
CA LYS A 235 7.17 -35.95 -12.18
C LYS A 235 7.17 -34.70 -11.30
N PHE A 236 6.28 -33.73 -11.60
CA PHE A 236 6.15 -32.54 -10.80
C PHE A 236 5.79 -32.87 -9.36
N MET A 237 4.79 -33.74 -9.16
CA MET A 237 4.41 -34.15 -7.80
C MET A 237 5.55 -34.85 -7.09
N ASP A 238 6.26 -35.75 -7.74
CA ASP A 238 7.37 -36.48 -7.14
C ASP A 238 8.52 -35.54 -6.72
N ASP A 239 8.75 -34.46 -7.48
CA ASP A 239 9.75 -33.47 -7.18
C ASP A 239 9.37 -32.58 -5.97
N ILE A 240 8.08 -32.23 -5.80
CA ILE A 240 7.65 -31.31 -4.72
C ILE A 240 7.16 -32.04 -3.46
N LEU A 241 6.79 -33.30 -3.56
CA LEU A 241 6.22 -34.08 -2.46
C LEU A 241 7.11 -34.14 -1.21
N PRO A 242 8.44 -34.32 -1.30
CA PRO A 242 9.33 -34.32 -0.14
C PRO A 242 9.24 -33.00 0.68
N TYR A 243 9.02 -31.88 0.00
CA TYR A 243 8.85 -30.58 0.63
C TYR A 243 7.48 -30.48 1.30
N MET A 244 6.40 -30.91 0.62
CA MET A 244 5.05 -30.88 1.18
C MET A 244 4.90 -31.76 2.43
N GLN A 245 5.73 -32.81 2.56
CA GLN A 245 5.78 -33.69 3.72
C GLN A 245 6.54 -33.08 4.91
N ASP A 246 7.33 -32.02 4.69
CA ASP A 246 8.02 -31.30 5.76
C ASP A 246 6.99 -30.59 6.67
N ASP A 247 7.20 -30.65 7.99
CA ASP A 247 6.31 -30.01 8.98
C ASP A 247 6.29 -28.50 8.88
N ARG A 248 7.29 -27.88 8.25
CA ARG A 248 7.39 -26.45 7.99
C ARG A 248 6.60 -26.03 6.75
N TYR A 249 6.20 -26.98 5.90
CA TYR A 249 5.43 -26.64 4.69
C TYR A 249 4.08 -26.05 5.06
N ILE A 250 3.72 -24.92 4.45
CA ILE A 250 2.47 -24.20 4.74
C ILE A 250 1.29 -25.02 4.23
N LYS A 251 0.30 -25.22 5.11
CA LYS A 251 -0.93 -25.96 4.83
C LYS A 251 -2.14 -25.11 5.24
N ILE A 252 -3.22 -25.28 4.52
CA ILE A 252 -4.56 -24.72 4.83
C ILE A 252 -5.50 -25.92 5.05
N ASP A 253 -6.06 -26.05 6.23
CA ASP A 253 -6.89 -27.21 6.62
C ASP A 253 -6.20 -28.55 6.34
N GLY A 254 -4.91 -28.64 6.58
CA GLY A 254 -4.07 -29.81 6.31
C GLY A 254 -3.69 -30.04 4.85
N LYS A 255 -4.16 -29.21 3.91
CA LYS A 255 -3.85 -29.26 2.48
C LYS A 255 -2.59 -28.46 2.19
N PRO A 256 -1.51 -29.05 1.63
CA PRO A 256 -0.34 -28.30 1.21
C PRO A 256 -0.69 -27.19 0.21
N VAL A 257 -0.11 -26.01 0.39
CA VAL A 257 -0.34 -24.86 -0.49
C VAL A 257 0.59 -24.90 -1.69
N LEU A 258 0.04 -24.77 -2.89
CA LEU A 258 0.78 -24.57 -4.13
C LEU A 258 0.22 -23.34 -4.86
N SER A 259 1.04 -22.33 -5.05
CA SER A 259 0.73 -21.22 -5.96
C SER A 259 1.23 -21.54 -7.37
N ILE A 260 0.52 -21.05 -8.39
CA ILE A 260 0.89 -21.17 -9.80
C ILE A 260 0.89 -19.77 -10.41
N TYR A 261 2.05 -19.36 -10.92
CA TYR A 261 2.29 -17.99 -11.36
C TYR A 261 1.43 -17.57 -12.56
N ARG A 262 1.27 -18.47 -13.57
CA ARG A 262 0.43 -18.23 -14.75
C ARG A 262 -0.22 -19.51 -15.22
N CYS A 263 -1.54 -19.57 -15.19
CA CYS A 263 -2.28 -20.73 -15.71
C CYS A 263 -2.55 -20.64 -17.22
N ASP A 264 -2.46 -19.46 -17.82
CA ASP A 264 -2.71 -19.20 -19.25
C ASP A 264 -1.54 -19.62 -20.17
N MET A 265 -0.39 -20.01 -19.59
CA MET A 265 0.76 -20.52 -20.35
C MET A 265 0.49 -21.88 -20.99
N PHE A 266 -0.53 -22.59 -20.55
CA PHE A 266 -0.88 -23.93 -21.01
C PHE A 266 -2.27 -24.00 -21.64
N PRO A 267 -2.52 -24.95 -22.55
CA PRO A 267 -3.88 -25.21 -23.02
C PRO A 267 -4.82 -25.52 -21.84
N LYS A 268 -5.90 -24.77 -21.67
CA LYS A 268 -6.82 -24.81 -20.50
C LYS A 268 -7.21 -26.23 -20.10
N LYS A 269 -7.58 -27.09 -21.08
CA LYS A 269 -7.97 -28.49 -20.82
C LYS A 269 -6.82 -29.32 -20.22
N ARG A 270 -5.59 -29.12 -20.71
CA ARG A 270 -4.41 -29.84 -20.21
C ARG A 270 -4.04 -29.36 -18.80
N PHE A 271 -4.16 -28.06 -18.57
CA PHE A 271 -3.93 -27.47 -17.26
C PHE A 271 -4.92 -28.01 -16.22
N ILE A 272 -6.22 -28.00 -16.52
CA ILE A 272 -7.26 -28.57 -15.64
C ILE A 272 -6.93 -30.03 -15.30
N LYS A 273 -6.56 -30.81 -16.31
CA LYS A 273 -6.20 -32.23 -16.12
C LYS A 273 -4.99 -32.40 -15.19
N MET A 274 -4.00 -31.53 -15.31
CA MET A 274 -2.85 -31.49 -14.40
C MET A 274 -3.32 -31.22 -12.95
N ILE A 275 -4.13 -30.18 -12.74
CA ILE A 275 -4.65 -29.86 -11.41
C ILE A 275 -5.39 -31.05 -10.80
N GLU A 276 -6.26 -31.72 -11.55
CA GLU A 276 -6.95 -32.93 -11.10
C GLU A 276 -5.97 -34.04 -10.68
N ASN A 277 -4.93 -34.25 -11.48
CA ASN A 277 -3.93 -35.27 -11.21
C ASN A 277 -3.07 -34.91 -9.98
N LEU A 278 -2.65 -33.65 -9.83
CA LEU A 278 -1.90 -33.19 -8.65
C LEU A 278 -2.71 -33.38 -7.37
N ARG A 279 -4.00 -33.01 -7.38
CA ARG A 279 -4.90 -33.26 -6.23
C ARG A 279 -5.04 -34.75 -5.92
N LYS A 280 -5.15 -35.58 -6.95
CA LYS A 280 -5.19 -37.04 -6.79
C LYS A 280 -3.92 -37.55 -6.13
N TYR A 281 -2.76 -37.12 -6.60
CA TYR A 281 -1.45 -37.56 -6.06
C TYR A 281 -1.22 -37.07 -4.63
N ALA A 282 -1.68 -35.86 -4.29
CA ALA A 282 -1.65 -35.37 -2.93
C ALA A 282 -2.48 -36.26 -1.99
N ARG A 283 -3.68 -36.67 -2.40
CA ARG A 283 -4.51 -37.60 -1.61
C ARG A 283 -3.87 -39.00 -1.50
N GLU A 284 -3.25 -39.52 -2.56
CA GLU A 284 -2.50 -40.76 -2.54
C GLU A 284 -1.31 -40.69 -1.56
N ALA A 285 -0.70 -39.53 -1.39
CA ALA A 285 0.37 -39.29 -0.45
C ALA A 285 -0.11 -39.05 1.01
N GLY A 286 -1.42 -39.11 1.28
CA GLY A 286 -2.00 -39.02 2.62
C GLY A 286 -2.50 -37.63 3.03
N PHE A 287 -2.44 -36.63 2.16
CA PHE A 287 -3.05 -35.33 2.43
C PHE A 287 -4.56 -35.34 2.16
N PRO A 288 -5.36 -34.48 2.83
CA PRO A 288 -6.78 -34.37 2.53
C PRO A 288 -7.06 -33.97 1.08
N ASP A 289 -6.27 -33.05 0.55
CA ASP A 289 -6.24 -32.54 -0.82
C ASP A 289 -5.01 -31.65 -1.02
N LEU A 290 -4.95 -30.91 -2.12
CA LEU A 290 -3.98 -29.86 -2.39
C LEU A 290 -4.73 -28.50 -2.41
N TYR A 291 -4.18 -27.47 -1.77
CA TYR A 291 -4.72 -26.12 -1.83
C TYR A 291 -4.00 -25.33 -2.93
N ILE A 292 -4.70 -25.01 -4.01
CA ILE A 292 -4.12 -24.41 -5.21
C ILE A 292 -4.55 -22.96 -5.33
N MET A 293 -3.58 -22.05 -5.42
CA MET A 293 -3.76 -20.64 -5.70
C MET A 293 -3.25 -20.30 -7.10
N ILE A 294 -3.88 -19.34 -7.76
CA ILE A 294 -3.41 -18.79 -9.04
C ILE A 294 -3.04 -17.34 -8.81
N THR A 295 -1.84 -16.96 -9.25
CA THR A 295 -1.40 -15.56 -9.21
C THR A 295 -2.25 -14.71 -10.15
N ASN A 296 -2.90 -13.66 -9.61
CA ASN A 296 -3.82 -12.81 -10.37
C ASN A 296 -3.06 -11.76 -11.18
N ARG A 297 -2.43 -12.16 -12.26
CA ARG A 297 -1.80 -11.26 -13.24
C ARG A 297 -2.69 -10.96 -14.43
N GLU A 298 -3.52 -11.90 -14.80
CA GLU A 298 -4.48 -11.84 -15.89
C GLU A 298 -5.90 -11.82 -15.30
N ASN A 299 -6.86 -11.26 -16.02
CA ASN A 299 -8.26 -11.25 -15.59
C ASN A 299 -8.87 -12.65 -15.70
N ILE A 300 -8.56 -13.51 -14.72
CA ILE A 300 -9.24 -14.82 -14.60
C ILE A 300 -10.62 -14.56 -13.99
N ASP A 301 -11.66 -14.87 -14.74
CA ASP A 301 -13.04 -14.59 -14.30
C ASP A 301 -13.49 -15.55 -13.19
N ASP A 302 -13.08 -16.82 -13.24
CA ASP A 302 -13.35 -17.79 -12.16
C ASP A 302 -12.20 -18.80 -12.01
N VAL A 303 -11.61 -18.86 -10.82
CA VAL A 303 -10.58 -19.86 -10.49
C VAL A 303 -11.14 -21.28 -10.43
N ALA A 304 -12.42 -21.45 -10.11
CA ALA A 304 -13.08 -22.75 -10.11
C ALA A 304 -13.09 -23.36 -11.51
N GLU A 305 -13.13 -22.57 -12.57
CA GLU A 305 -13.07 -23.04 -13.97
C GLU A 305 -11.76 -23.76 -14.31
N VAL A 306 -10.68 -23.47 -13.59
CA VAL A 306 -9.40 -24.14 -13.75
C VAL A 306 -9.10 -25.14 -12.63
N GLY A 307 -10.04 -25.30 -11.67
CA GLY A 307 -9.92 -26.25 -10.57
C GLY A 307 -9.07 -25.73 -9.40
N ALA A 308 -8.81 -24.44 -9.31
CA ALA A 308 -8.09 -23.82 -8.21
C ALA A 308 -9.04 -23.35 -7.09
N ASP A 309 -8.49 -23.11 -5.88
CA ASP A 309 -9.24 -22.73 -4.68
C ASP A 309 -9.35 -21.22 -4.51
N ALA A 310 -8.32 -20.46 -4.92
CA ALA A 310 -8.26 -19.02 -4.73
C ALA A 310 -7.36 -18.31 -5.76
N LEU A 311 -7.54 -17.00 -5.89
CA LEU A 311 -6.56 -16.10 -6.48
C LEU A 311 -5.63 -15.56 -5.40
N VAL A 312 -4.42 -15.15 -5.79
CA VAL A 312 -3.52 -14.34 -4.99
C VAL A 312 -3.05 -13.13 -5.78
N GLU A 313 -3.13 -11.94 -5.19
CA GLU A 313 -2.61 -10.72 -5.85
C GLU A 313 -1.08 -10.76 -5.96
N PHE A 314 -0.57 -10.22 -7.06
CA PHE A 314 0.87 -10.10 -7.32
C PHE A 314 1.20 -8.71 -7.88
N PRO A 315 1.16 -7.65 -7.05
CA PRO A 315 1.55 -6.32 -7.51
C PRO A 315 3.06 -6.32 -7.91
N PRO A 316 3.51 -5.46 -8.86
CA PRO A 316 2.75 -4.34 -9.44
C PRO A 316 1.90 -4.72 -10.67
N ALA A 317 1.79 -5.99 -11.06
CA ALA A 317 1.20 -6.39 -12.33
C ALA A 317 -0.17 -5.74 -12.64
N ALA A 318 -1.02 -5.57 -11.64
CA ALA A 318 -2.40 -5.09 -11.82
C ALA A 318 -2.65 -3.66 -11.31
N ILE A 319 -1.62 -2.92 -10.90
CA ILE A 319 -1.81 -1.59 -10.27
C ILE A 319 -1.36 -0.41 -11.12
N TRP A 320 -0.57 -0.62 -12.17
CA TRP A 320 -0.03 0.45 -13.01
C TRP A 320 -1.06 1.48 -13.51
N PRO A 321 -2.25 1.08 -13.99
CA PRO A 321 -3.24 2.03 -14.47
C PRO A 321 -3.84 2.92 -13.38
N GLU A 322 -3.69 2.53 -12.10
CA GLU A 322 -4.28 3.22 -10.96
C GLU A 322 -3.25 4.07 -10.20
N CYS A 323 -1.97 3.91 -10.51
CA CYS A 323 -0.90 4.79 -10.03
C CYS A 323 -0.86 6.09 -10.82
N GLY A 324 -0.46 7.18 -10.18
CA GLY A 324 -0.21 8.46 -10.84
C GLY A 324 1.01 8.37 -11.78
N ARG A 325 1.17 9.36 -12.66
CA ARG A 325 2.43 9.57 -13.39
C ARG A 325 3.31 10.51 -12.56
N TYR A 326 4.58 10.15 -12.40
CA TYR A 326 5.56 10.99 -11.72
C TYR A 326 6.44 11.69 -12.74
N GLN A 327 6.74 12.96 -12.50
CA GLN A 327 7.67 13.77 -13.30
C GLN A 327 8.83 14.18 -12.40
N PRO A 328 10.06 13.69 -12.65
CA PRO A 328 11.22 14.08 -11.85
C PRO A 328 11.51 15.58 -11.97
N GLU A 329 11.89 16.19 -10.88
CA GLU A 329 12.40 17.56 -10.86
C GLU A 329 13.94 17.55 -10.95
N GLY A 330 14.52 18.49 -11.67
CA GLY A 330 15.97 18.62 -11.82
C GLY A 330 16.59 17.67 -12.83
N TYR A 331 17.73 17.03 -12.46
CA TYR A 331 18.49 16.18 -13.36
C TYR A 331 17.74 14.91 -13.74
N VAL A 332 17.69 14.64 -15.05
CA VAL A 332 17.25 13.34 -15.61
C VAL A 332 18.30 12.88 -16.61
N ASN A 333 18.74 11.62 -16.51
CA ASN A 333 19.67 11.02 -17.45
C ASN A 333 19.10 11.09 -18.88
N PRO A 334 19.81 11.70 -19.84
CA PRO A 334 19.30 11.92 -21.22
C PRO A 334 18.99 10.61 -21.97
N ASN A 335 19.56 9.48 -21.55
CA ASN A 335 19.31 8.18 -22.14
C ASN A 335 18.12 7.46 -21.48
N PHE A 336 17.55 8.01 -20.42
CA PHE A 336 16.43 7.40 -19.74
C PHE A 336 15.17 7.41 -20.60
N LYS A 337 14.59 6.23 -20.82
CA LYS A 337 13.36 5.98 -21.62
C LYS A 337 12.42 5.02 -20.89
N GLY A 338 12.42 5.06 -19.58
CA GLY A 338 11.51 4.30 -18.74
C GLY A 338 10.24 5.06 -18.39
N ASP A 339 9.34 4.38 -17.72
CA ASP A 339 8.11 4.96 -17.14
C ASP A 339 8.27 5.14 -15.63
N ILE A 340 7.87 6.29 -15.13
CA ILE A 340 7.87 6.59 -13.69
C ILE A 340 6.43 6.80 -13.23
N PHE A 341 6.05 6.09 -12.18
CA PHE A 341 4.72 6.15 -11.59
C PHE A 341 4.80 6.63 -10.14
N ASP A 342 3.71 7.20 -9.62
CA ASP A 342 3.53 7.57 -8.22
C ASP A 342 2.56 6.63 -7.52
N LEU A 343 3.04 5.92 -6.52
CA LEU A 343 2.26 4.99 -5.69
C LEU A 343 1.37 5.73 -4.67
N THR A 344 1.74 6.94 -4.30
CA THR A 344 1.12 7.67 -3.19
C THR A 344 -0.40 7.79 -3.32
N PRO A 345 -0.97 8.24 -4.47
CA PRO A 345 -2.43 8.33 -4.63
C PRO A 345 -3.13 6.97 -4.54
N PHE A 346 -2.50 5.91 -5.06
CA PHE A 346 -3.04 4.55 -4.99
C PHE A 346 -3.22 4.07 -3.55
N VAL A 347 -2.23 4.33 -2.70
CA VAL A 347 -2.25 3.91 -1.29
C VAL A 347 -3.20 4.79 -0.48
N GLN A 348 -3.11 6.11 -0.62
CA GLN A 348 -3.91 7.06 0.16
C GLN A 348 -5.41 6.95 -0.12
N GLN A 349 -5.78 6.70 -1.37
CA GLN A 349 -7.17 6.47 -1.78
C GLN A 349 -7.62 5.02 -1.57
N LYS A 350 -6.81 4.18 -0.93
CA LYS A 350 -7.08 2.75 -0.67
C LYS A 350 -7.51 1.96 -1.92
N LYS A 351 -6.98 2.31 -3.10
CA LYS A 351 -7.30 1.62 -4.36
C LYS A 351 -6.93 0.14 -4.37
N TYR A 352 -6.07 -0.28 -3.45
CA TYR A 352 -5.71 -1.68 -3.22
C TYR A 352 -6.88 -2.54 -2.68
N LEU A 353 -7.94 -1.93 -2.16
CA LEU A 353 -9.15 -2.64 -1.70
C LEU A 353 -10.14 -2.86 -2.87
N LYS A 354 -9.67 -3.49 -3.95
CA LYS A 354 -10.53 -3.83 -5.10
C LYS A 354 -11.59 -4.84 -4.72
N LYS A 355 -12.82 -4.66 -5.23
CA LYS A 355 -13.88 -5.65 -5.06
C LYS A 355 -13.78 -6.73 -6.15
N TYR A 356 -13.65 -7.97 -5.75
CA TYR A 356 -13.57 -9.13 -6.64
C TYR A 356 -14.89 -9.92 -6.75
N GLY A 357 -15.99 -9.35 -6.25
CA GLY A 357 -17.29 -10.03 -6.22
C GLY A 357 -17.27 -11.24 -5.29
N SER A 358 -17.73 -12.39 -5.76
CA SER A 358 -17.72 -13.65 -4.99
C SER A 358 -16.40 -14.42 -5.05
N LYS A 359 -15.38 -13.89 -5.71
CA LYS A 359 -14.09 -14.57 -5.87
C LYS A 359 -13.31 -14.58 -4.56
N LYS A 360 -12.75 -15.73 -4.20
CA LYS A 360 -11.80 -15.82 -3.08
C LYS A 360 -10.45 -15.30 -3.54
N VAL A 361 -9.95 -14.22 -2.89
CA VAL A 361 -8.69 -13.57 -3.25
C VAL A 361 -7.88 -13.30 -1.99
N PHE A 362 -6.64 -13.76 -1.97
CA PHE A 362 -5.65 -13.36 -0.98
C PHE A 362 -4.95 -12.09 -1.43
N ARG A 363 -4.94 -11.09 -0.56
CA ARG A 363 -4.33 -9.78 -0.83
C ARG A 363 -2.83 -9.84 -0.77
N SER A 364 -2.18 -8.91 -1.49
CA SER A 364 -0.73 -8.72 -1.44
C SER A 364 -0.37 -7.24 -1.37
N ALA A 365 0.56 -6.88 -0.49
CA ALA A 365 1.20 -5.56 -0.47
C ALA A 365 2.51 -5.60 -1.27
N LEU A 366 2.91 -4.44 -1.82
CA LEU A 366 4.17 -4.27 -2.54
C LEU A 366 5.12 -3.40 -1.73
N VAL A 367 6.36 -3.85 -1.56
CA VAL A 367 7.41 -3.08 -0.88
C VAL A 367 7.88 -1.92 -1.75
N GLY A 368 8.13 -2.18 -3.02
CA GLY A 368 8.57 -1.21 -4.01
C GLY A 368 8.73 -1.86 -5.37
N PHE A 369 8.96 -1.05 -6.41
CA PHE A 369 9.31 -1.58 -7.72
C PHE A 369 10.18 -0.61 -8.49
N ASP A 370 11.35 -1.07 -8.87
CA ASP A 370 12.32 -0.37 -9.70
C ASP A 370 13.23 -1.39 -10.41
N ASN A 371 12.93 -1.71 -11.65
CA ASN A 371 13.69 -2.70 -12.40
C ASN A 371 14.83 -2.10 -13.24
N THR A 372 15.30 -0.89 -12.91
CA THR A 372 16.42 -0.24 -13.60
C THR A 372 17.73 -0.99 -13.44
N ALA A 373 17.91 -1.73 -12.35
CA ALA A 373 19.06 -2.61 -12.15
C ALA A 373 19.18 -3.71 -13.23
N ARG A 374 18.03 -4.22 -13.73
CA ARG A 374 17.97 -5.21 -14.82
C ARG A 374 17.88 -4.57 -16.21
N ARG A 375 17.19 -3.43 -16.33
CA ARG A 375 16.81 -2.81 -17.61
C ARG A 375 17.65 -1.58 -17.98
N ALA A 376 18.49 -1.13 -17.06
CA ALA A 376 19.24 0.10 -17.18
C ALA A 376 18.35 1.31 -17.54
N THR A 377 18.52 1.91 -18.70
CA THR A 377 17.84 3.17 -19.09
C THR A 377 16.61 2.96 -19.98
N THR A 378 16.32 1.74 -20.44
CA THR A 378 15.31 1.53 -21.50
C THR A 378 14.30 0.45 -21.13
N GLY A 379 13.02 0.80 -21.23
CA GLY A 379 11.92 -0.13 -20.96
C GLY A 379 11.80 -0.53 -19.48
N CYS A 380 12.38 0.25 -18.59
CA CYS A 380 12.27 0.11 -17.15
C CYS A 380 11.02 0.82 -16.61
N GLN A 381 10.60 0.38 -15.44
CA GLN A 381 9.48 0.95 -14.71
C GLN A 381 9.93 1.23 -13.28
N ILE A 382 9.60 2.41 -12.79
CA ILE A 382 9.97 2.89 -11.44
C ILE A 382 8.70 3.33 -10.73
N LEU A 383 8.55 2.94 -9.48
CA LEU A 383 7.41 3.28 -8.63
C LEU A 383 7.89 4.20 -7.52
N MET A 384 7.76 5.52 -7.73
CA MET A 384 8.03 6.54 -6.72
C MET A 384 6.95 6.51 -5.63
N GLY A 385 7.27 7.04 -4.44
CA GLY A 385 6.37 6.98 -3.30
C GLY A 385 6.32 5.61 -2.60
N ALA A 386 7.07 4.62 -3.07
CA ALA A 386 7.31 3.38 -2.36
C ALA A 386 8.26 3.65 -1.18
N ASN A 387 7.69 3.73 0.02
CA ASN A 387 8.40 3.99 1.28
C ASN A 387 7.73 3.21 2.43
N PRO A 388 8.40 3.06 3.60
CA PRO A 388 7.85 2.29 4.71
C PRO A 388 6.49 2.77 5.22
N ALA A 389 6.19 4.08 5.14
CA ALA A 389 4.93 4.64 5.61
C ALA A 389 3.75 4.23 4.69
N ASN A 390 3.89 4.41 3.37
CA ASN A 390 2.88 3.99 2.39
C ASN A 390 2.72 2.45 2.40
N PHE A 391 3.82 1.71 2.52
CA PHE A 391 3.78 0.26 2.69
C PHE A 391 2.98 -0.15 3.93
N LYS A 392 3.22 0.48 5.08
CA LYS A 392 2.48 0.22 6.32
C LYS A 392 0.99 0.47 6.16
N LEU A 393 0.60 1.59 5.53
CA LEU A 393 -0.80 1.92 5.27
C LEU A 393 -1.49 0.88 4.39
N TRP A 394 -0.83 0.46 3.32
CA TRP A 394 -1.36 -0.58 2.43
C TRP A 394 -1.49 -1.92 3.15
N LEU A 395 -0.40 -2.38 3.78
CA LEU A 395 -0.38 -3.66 4.50
C LEU A 395 -1.47 -3.70 5.58
N LYS A 396 -1.61 -2.63 6.34
CA LYS A 396 -2.62 -2.52 7.37
C LYS A 396 -4.04 -2.68 6.82
N GLY A 397 -4.38 -1.98 5.74
CA GLY A 397 -5.71 -2.07 5.14
C GLY A 397 -6.05 -3.48 4.64
N ILE A 398 -5.08 -4.20 4.05
CA ILE A 398 -5.32 -5.58 3.60
C ILE A 398 -5.32 -6.60 4.75
N LEU A 399 -4.63 -6.33 5.86
CA LEU A 399 -4.70 -7.14 7.08
C LEU A 399 -6.09 -7.02 7.74
N GLU A 400 -6.63 -5.81 7.79
CA GLU A 400 -7.99 -5.55 8.29
C GLU A 400 -9.01 -6.31 7.44
N GLU A 401 -8.99 -6.14 6.10
CA GLU A 401 -9.90 -6.85 5.19
C GLU A 401 -9.76 -8.37 5.28
N SER A 402 -8.52 -8.90 5.34
CA SER A 402 -8.30 -10.35 5.45
C SER A 402 -8.99 -10.94 6.67
N ARG A 403 -8.99 -10.24 7.81
CA ARG A 403 -9.67 -10.66 9.03
C ARG A 403 -11.18 -10.63 8.95
N GLU A 404 -11.73 -9.74 8.13
CA GLU A 404 -13.17 -9.64 7.92
C GLU A 404 -13.71 -10.76 7.03
N ILE A 405 -12.95 -11.11 5.98
CA ILE A 405 -13.43 -12.04 4.94
C ILE A 405 -12.86 -13.45 5.05
N HIS A 406 -11.75 -13.64 5.77
CA HIS A 406 -11.10 -14.93 5.95
C HIS A 406 -11.01 -15.33 7.43
N SER A 407 -10.98 -16.61 7.70
CA SER A 407 -10.85 -17.17 9.07
C SER A 407 -9.92 -18.37 9.09
N GLY A 408 -9.42 -18.72 10.29
CA GLY A 408 -8.58 -19.89 10.49
C GLY A 408 -7.30 -19.87 9.63
N ASP A 409 -7.04 -20.95 8.93
CA ASP A 409 -5.85 -21.10 8.12
C ASP A 409 -5.86 -20.22 6.86
N GLU A 410 -7.03 -19.75 6.40
CA GLU A 410 -7.16 -18.84 5.25
C GLU A 410 -6.93 -17.36 5.61
N ASN A 411 -6.73 -16.99 6.88
CA ASN A 411 -6.36 -15.63 7.23
C ASN A 411 -4.89 -15.35 6.85
N ILE A 412 -4.68 -15.16 5.54
CA ILE A 412 -3.36 -15.03 4.90
C ILE A 412 -3.31 -13.74 4.09
N VAL A 413 -2.16 -13.05 4.16
CA VAL A 413 -1.79 -11.91 3.32
C VAL A 413 -0.40 -12.12 2.75
N PHE A 414 -0.17 -11.72 1.52
CA PHE A 414 1.13 -11.82 0.88
C PHE A 414 1.88 -10.48 0.85
N ILE A 415 3.21 -10.54 0.72
CA ILE A 415 4.07 -9.38 0.47
C ILE A 415 4.99 -9.67 -0.71
N ASN A 416 5.03 -8.79 -1.66
CA ASN A 416 5.93 -8.80 -2.81
C ASN A 416 7.04 -7.77 -2.60
N ASN A 417 8.28 -8.12 -2.28
CA ASN A 417 8.91 -9.42 -2.05
C ASN A 417 9.75 -9.42 -0.76
N TRP A 418 10.31 -10.59 -0.38
CA TRP A 418 11.36 -10.64 0.62
C TRP A 418 12.68 -10.07 0.09
N ASN A 419 13.11 -10.49 -1.12
CA ASN A 419 14.47 -10.28 -1.60
C ASN A 419 14.63 -10.02 -3.12
N GLU A 420 13.69 -9.37 -3.79
CA GLU A 420 13.83 -8.95 -5.19
C GLU A 420 14.63 -7.64 -5.32
N TRP A 421 15.93 -7.71 -4.98
CA TRP A 421 16.82 -6.55 -4.94
C TRP A 421 16.98 -5.84 -6.29
N ALA A 422 17.05 -6.60 -7.39
CA ALA A 422 17.18 -6.04 -8.72
C ALA A 422 15.88 -5.43 -9.28
N GLU A 423 14.78 -5.59 -8.56
CA GLU A 423 13.51 -4.90 -8.82
C GLU A 423 13.18 -3.86 -7.74
N GLY A 424 14.12 -3.54 -6.84
CA GLY A 424 13.88 -2.60 -5.75
C GLY A 424 12.73 -3.03 -4.83
N SER A 425 12.38 -4.32 -4.81
CA SER A 425 11.28 -4.89 -4.03
C SER A 425 11.82 -5.87 -2.99
N HIS A 426 12.19 -5.37 -1.82
CA HIS A 426 12.77 -6.21 -0.76
C HIS A 426 12.35 -5.75 0.63
N LEU A 427 11.94 -6.71 1.48
CA LEU A 427 11.75 -6.50 2.91
C LEU A 427 13.07 -6.56 3.67
N GLU A 428 14.08 -7.22 3.12
CA GLU A 428 15.41 -7.27 3.70
C GLU A 428 15.97 -5.88 3.95
N PRO A 429 16.65 -5.66 5.09
CA PRO A 429 17.16 -4.35 5.46
C PRO A 429 18.18 -3.79 4.48
N ASP A 430 18.07 -2.51 4.15
CA ASP A 430 18.98 -1.78 3.28
C ASP A 430 19.71 -0.64 4.00
N MET A 431 20.69 -0.05 3.33
CA MET A 431 21.49 1.04 3.90
C MET A 431 20.69 2.35 4.06
N LYS A 432 19.58 2.55 3.36
CA LYS A 432 18.74 3.76 3.47
C LYS A 432 17.75 3.65 4.61
N TYR A 433 16.94 2.62 4.61
CA TYR A 433 15.81 2.46 5.52
C TYR A 433 16.11 1.58 6.73
N GLY A 434 17.22 0.82 6.72
CA GLY A 434 17.50 -0.16 7.77
C GLY A 434 16.36 -1.18 7.87
N TYR A 435 15.81 -1.35 9.04
CA TYR A 435 14.72 -2.29 9.31
C TYR A 435 13.31 -1.67 9.16
N ALA A 436 13.16 -0.50 8.54
CA ALA A 436 11.90 0.24 8.54
C ALA A 436 10.73 -0.53 7.91
N TYR A 437 10.93 -1.27 6.80
CA TYR A 437 9.90 -2.10 6.19
C TYR A 437 9.48 -3.28 7.06
N LEU A 438 10.45 -3.93 7.70
CA LEU A 438 10.18 -4.98 8.68
C LEU A 438 9.46 -4.43 9.91
N GLN A 439 9.88 -3.27 10.41
CA GLN A 439 9.22 -2.59 11.53
C GLN A 439 7.78 -2.20 11.15
N ALA A 440 7.56 -1.69 9.95
CA ALA A 440 6.24 -1.38 9.43
C ALA A 440 5.34 -2.64 9.36
N THR A 441 5.90 -3.79 8.97
CA THR A 441 5.20 -5.08 8.97
C THR A 441 4.76 -5.49 10.37
N LYS A 442 5.69 -5.44 11.34
CA LYS A 442 5.41 -5.76 12.73
C LYS A 442 4.33 -4.85 13.32
N GLU A 443 4.48 -3.55 13.13
CA GLU A 443 3.52 -2.56 13.63
C GLU A 443 2.12 -2.75 13.00
N ALA A 444 2.05 -2.99 11.69
CA ALA A 444 0.77 -3.25 11.02
C ALA A 444 0.06 -4.49 11.61
N LEU A 445 0.80 -5.57 11.88
CA LEU A 445 0.27 -6.75 12.55
C LEU A 445 -0.21 -6.45 13.99
N GLU A 446 0.60 -5.74 14.77
CA GLU A 446 0.28 -5.39 16.16
C GLU A 446 -0.92 -4.45 16.24
N GLU A 447 -1.00 -3.46 15.37
CA GLU A 447 -2.08 -2.48 15.32
C GLU A 447 -3.42 -3.07 14.86
N THR A 448 -3.40 -4.07 13.98
CA THR A 448 -4.62 -4.77 13.53
C THR A 448 -5.00 -5.95 14.43
N ARG A 449 -4.10 -6.35 15.34
CA ARG A 449 -4.32 -7.49 16.24
C ARG A 449 -5.46 -7.23 17.20
N GLY A 450 -6.39 -8.18 17.27
CA GLY A 450 -7.43 -8.18 18.28
C GLY A 450 -8.50 -7.13 18.15
N MET A 451 -8.62 -6.43 16.99
CA MET A 451 -9.76 -5.58 16.72
C MET A 451 -11.04 -6.39 16.74
N ARG A 452 -11.98 -5.97 17.55
CA ARG A 452 -13.29 -6.59 17.68
C ARG A 452 -14.32 -5.73 16.96
N TYR A 453 -14.88 -6.26 15.89
CA TYR A 453 -15.88 -5.59 15.05
C TYR A 453 -17.31 -6.00 15.38
N ASP A 454 -17.48 -6.93 16.31
CA ASP A 454 -18.70 -7.66 16.60
C ASP A 454 -19.26 -7.41 18.01
N ILE A 455 -18.68 -6.49 18.78
CA ILE A 455 -19.05 -6.29 20.19
C ILE A 455 -20.51 -5.87 20.34
N VAL A 456 -20.92 -4.85 19.59
CA VAL A 456 -22.29 -4.32 19.62
C VAL A 456 -23.28 -5.35 19.07
N GLU A 457 -22.93 -6.00 17.95
CA GLU A 457 -23.76 -7.02 17.32
C GLU A 457 -23.95 -8.24 18.23
N ASN A 458 -22.89 -8.71 18.90
CA ASN A 458 -22.97 -9.84 19.83
C ASN A 458 -23.82 -9.49 21.06
N GLN A 459 -23.68 -8.30 21.62
CA GLN A 459 -24.54 -7.83 22.70
C GLN A 459 -26.01 -7.76 22.24
N TRP A 460 -26.28 -7.28 21.04
CA TRP A 460 -27.61 -7.26 20.46
C TRP A 460 -28.18 -8.68 20.30
N LYS A 461 -27.44 -9.60 19.68
CA LYS A 461 -27.85 -11.02 19.53
C LYS A 461 -28.17 -11.68 20.85
N GLU A 462 -27.31 -11.48 21.87
CA GLU A 462 -27.52 -12.03 23.22
C GLU A 462 -28.79 -11.51 23.84
N LYS A 463 -29.08 -10.20 23.76
CA LYS A 463 -30.31 -9.62 24.33
C LYS A 463 -31.56 -10.09 23.58
N LYS A 464 -31.54 -10.18 22.26
CA LYS A 464 -32.64 -10.73 21.46
C LYS A 464 -32.91 -12.20 21.80
N ALA A 465 -31.85 -12.99 21.99
CA ALA A 465 -31.97 -14.40 22.42
C ALA A 465 -32.61 -14.52 23.81
N LYS A 466 -32.43 -13.53 24.70
CA LYS A 466 -33.08 -13.44 26.02
C LYS A 466 -34.53 -12.92 25.97
N GLY A 467 -35.05 -12.60 24.78
CA GLY A 467 -36.41 -12.12 24.58
C GLY A 467 -36.60 -10.60 24.72
N VAL A 468 -35.54 -9.81 24.75
CA VAL A 468 -35.62 -8.33 24.75
C VAL A 468 -36.18 -7.87 23.42
N THR A 469 -37.38 -7.31 23.44
CA THR A 469 -38.08 -6.86 22.20
C THR A 469 -37.53 -5.56 21.65
N THR A 470 -37.34 -4.55 22.52
CA THR A 470 -36.86 -3.23 22.14
C THR A 470 -35.52 -2.96 22.81
N ILE A 471 -34.49 -2.71 21.98
CA ILE A 471 -33.14 -2.36 22.42
C ILE A 471 -32.94 -0.86 22.30
N ASN A 472 -32.34 -0.25 23.31
CA ASN A 472 -31.91 1.14 23.27
C ASN A 472 -30.38 1.18 23.03
N PHE A 473 -29.97 1.75 21.91
CA PHE A 473 -28.56 2.04 21.64
C PHE A 473 -28.22 3.44 22.14
N TYR A 474 -27.33 3.54 23.09
CA TYR A 474 -26.79 4.82 23.58
C TYR A 474 -25.53 5.14 22.80
N VAL A 475 -25.62 5.99 21.78
CA VAL A 475 -24.46 6.40 20.96
C VAL A 475 -23.70 7.49 21.71
N HIS A 476 -22.50 7.13 22.16
CA HIS A 476 -21.60 8.01 22.90
C HIS A 476 -20.59 8.68 21.93
N CYS A 477 -21.06 9.70 21.21
CA CYS A 477 -20.23 10.54 20.32
C CYS A 477 -20.54 12.03 20.62
N VAL A 478 -19.79 12.60 21.57
CA VAL A 478 -20.18 13.82 22.28
C VAL A 478 -19.54 15.08 21.70
N GLU A 479 -18.31 14.99 21.28
CA GLU A 479 -17.46 16.09 20.78
C GLU A 479 -16.38 15.54 19.81
N SER A 480 -15.91 16.25 18.80
CA SER A 480 -16.19 17.63 18.39
C SER A 480 -17.25 17.68 17.28
N MET A 481 -17.51 18.88 16.71
CA MET A 481 -18.46 19.07 15.62
C MET A 481 -18.20 18.13 14.43
N GLY A 482 -16.93 18.04 13.97
CA GLY A 482 -16.53 17.17 12.87
C GLY A 482 -16.74 15.70 13.18
N ASP A 483 -16.44 15.26 14.41
CA ASP A 483 -16.63 13.90 14.88
C ASP A 483 -18.11 13.48 14.78
N ILE A 484 -19.01 14.35 15.27
CA ILE A 484 -20.45 14.10 15.28
C ILE A 484 -21.00 13.96 13.86
N VAL A 485 -20.63 14.89 12.97
CA VAL A 485 -21.06 14.85 11.56
C VAL A 485 -20.52 13.61 10.85
N ALA A 486 -19.23 13.29 11.06
CA ALA A 486 -18.61 12.12 10.45
C ALA A 486 -19.26 10.80 10.90
N CYS A 487 -19.75 10.73 12.15
CA CYS A 487 -20.32 9.50 12.74
C CYS A 487 -21.81 9.28 12.44
N GLU A 488 -22.47 10.17 11.68
CA GLU A 488 -23.89 10.01 11.30
C GLU A 488 -24.21 8.60 10.75
N PRO A 489 -23.37 7.96 9.90
CA PRO A 489 -23.67 6.63 9.37
C PRO A 489 -23.87 5.55 10.43
N ILE A 490 -23.35 5.73 11.64
CA ILE A 490 -23.55 4.79 12.74
C ILE A 490 -25.05 4.67 13.09
N ALA A 491 -25.79 5.79 13.08
CA ALA A 491 -27.24 5.75 13.34
C ALA A 491 -27.99 4.92 12.28
N ARG A 492 -27.64 5.09 11.00
CA ARG A 492 -28.23 4.30 9.91
C ARG A 492 -27.91 2.82 10.06
N TYR A 493 -26.65 2.49 10.32
CA TYR A 493 -26.20 1.12 10.52
C TYR A 493 -26.96 0.41 11.68
N LEU A 494 -27.10 1.08 12.82
CA LEU A 494 -27.84 0.55 13.97
C LEU A 494 -29.34 0.35 13.67
N LYS A 495 -29.95 1.25 12.89
CA LYS A 495 -31.35 1.10 12.44
C LYS A 495 -31.50 -0.01 11.41
N GLU A 496 -30.53 -0.22 10.52
CA GLU A 496 -30.52 -1.35 9.58
C GLU A 496 -30.38 -2.69 10.33
N MET A 497 -29.56 -2.73 11.37
CA MET A 497 -29.39 -3.91 12.22
C MET A 497 -30.67 -4.26 13.01
N ASP A 498 -31.38 -3.24 13.52
CA ASP A 498 -32.64 -3.41 14.28
C ASP A 498 -33.56 -2.21 14.09
N GLN A 499 -34.52 -2.29 13.15
CA GLN A 499 -35.47 -1.20 12.90
C GLN A 499 -36.39 -0.88 14.08
N GLN A 500 -36.57 -1.83 15.04
CA GLN A 500 -37.39 -1.62 16.25
C GLN A 500 -36.62 -1.06 17.43
N SER A 501 -35.33 -0.83 17.27
CA SER A 501 -34.49 -0.24 18.33
C SER A 501 -34.74 1.26 18.48
N ASN A 502 -34.40 1.77 19.66
CA ASN A 502 -34.34 3.22 19.92
C ASN A 502 -32.89 3.67 19.92
N ILE A 503 -32.56 4.64 19.10
CA ILE A 503 -31.24 5.26 19.07
C ILE A 503 -31.26 6.55 19.87
N LYS A 504 -30.48 6.58 20.96
CA LYS A 504 -30.32 7.68 21.88
C LYS A 504 -28.90 8.22 21.74
N TRP A 505 -28.75 9.43 21.23
CA TRP A 505 -27.43 10.01 20.94
C TRP A 505 -27.06 11.07 21.95
N LEU A 506 -25.95 10.86 22.66
CA LEU A 506 -25.38 11.84 23.59
C LEU A 506 -24.50 12.83 22.84
N VAL A 507 -24.76 14.13 23.01
CA VAL A 507 -24.07 15.20 22.30
C VAL A 507 -23.93 16.45 23.15
N LYS A 508 -22.83 17.20 23.02
CA LYS A 508 -22.72 18.52 23.67
C LYS A 508 -23.82 19.46 23.20
N LYS A 509 -24.38 20.24 24.14
CA LYS A 509 -25.48 21.21 23.90
C LYS A 509 -25.32 22.07 22.63
N PRO A 510 -24.13 22.67 22.32
CA PRO A 510 -23.96 23.47 21.11
C PRO A 510 -24.13 22.72 19.81
N TYR A 511 -24.07 21.38 19.84
CA TYR A 511 -24.07 20.52 18.64
C TYR A 511 -25.38 19.74 18.46
N VAL A 512 -26.40 20.00 19.28
CA VAL A 512 -27.72 19.31 19.19
C VAL A 512 -28.31 19.41 17.78
N ASP A 513 -28.25 20.62 17.18
CA ASP A 513 -28.85 20.86 15.86
C ASP A 513 -28.15 20.15 14.69
N LEU A 514 -26.99 19.52 14.92
CA LEU A 514 -26.33 18.68 13.92
C LEU A 514 -27.10 17.41 13.63
N ILE A 515 -27.74 16.83 14.65
CA ILE A 515 -28.31 15.48 14.62
C ILE A 515 -29.80 15.42 14.96
N LYS A 516 -30.37 16.52 15.50
CA LYS A 516 -31.75 16.57 16.00
C LYS A 516 -32.81 16.18 14.95
N TYR A 517 -32.56 16.45 13.71
CA TYR A 517 -33.51 16.21 12.62
C TYR A 517 -33.22 14.89 11.86
N ASN A 518 -32.27 14.08 12.34
CA ASN A 518 -31.97 12.79 11.73
C ASN A 518 -33.08 11.78 12.05
N PRO A 519 -33.78 11.23 11.02
CA PRO A 519 -34.89 10.31 11.21
C PRO A 519 -34.49 8.97 11.82
N ASN A 520 -33.19 8.66 11.87
CA ASN A 520 -32.67 7.43 12.47
C ASN A 520 -32.31 7.62 13.97
N ILE A 521 -32.46 8.82 14.53
CA ILE A 521 -32.18 9.11 15.94
C ILE A 521 -33.51 9.39 16.65
N ASP A 522 -33.86 8.54 17.61
CA ASP A 522 -35.14 8.65 18.33
C ASP A 522 -35.09 9.66 19.49
N GLU A 523 -33.91 9.81 20.12
CA GLU A 523 -33.71 10.72 21.24
C GLU A 523 -32.32 11.36 21.19
N VAL A 524 -32.25 12.68 21.26
CA VAL A 524 -30.99 13.44 21.43
C VAL A 524 -30.84 13.82 22.88
N ILE A 525 -29.76 13.40 23.53
CA ILE A 525 -29.48 13.67 24.96
C ILE A 525 -28.38 14.73 25.05
N PRO A 526 -28.73 15.98 25.36
CA PRO A 526 -27.76 17.06 25.53
C PRO A 526 -26.93 16.90 26.81
N VAL A 527 -25.62 17.03 26.71
CA VAL A 527 -24.67 16.99 27.83
C VAL A 527 -23.77 18.24 27.86
N GLU A 528 -23.17 18.55 29.02
CA GLU A 528 -22.23 19.65 29.15
C GLU A 528 -20.82 19.30 28.71
N CYS A 529 -20.42 18.04 28.90
CA CYS A 529 -19.09 17.58 28.58
C CYS A 529 -19.02 16.05 28.45
N LEU A 530 -17.85 15.53 28.07
CA LEU A 530 -17.59 14.10 27.94
C LEU A 530 -17.83 13.34 29.28
N SER A 531 -17.46 13.93 30.41
CA SER A 531 -17.64 13.28 31.73
C SER A 531 -19.09 13.06 32.08
N ASP A 532 -19.99 14.00 31.76
CA ASP A 532 -21.43 13.83 32.00
C ASP A 532 -22.00 12.68 31.15
N ALA A 533 -21.54 12.55 29.92
CA ALA A 533 -21.96 11.48 29.04
C ALA A 533 -21.47 10.10 29.54
N ILE A 534 -20.24 10.02 30.04
CA ILE A 534 -19.72 8.79 30.67
C ILE A 534 -20.62 8.38 31.84
N ASP A 535 -20.99 9.32 32.71
CA ASP A 535 -21.84 9.03 33.86
C ASP A 535 -23.25 8.56 33.46
N ILE A 536 -23.82 9.10 32.38
CA ILE A 536 -25.09 8.64 31.81
C ILE A 536 -24.94 7.22 31.25
N CYS A 537 -23.90 6.96 30.48
CA CYS A 537 -23.64 5.64 29.92
C CYS A 537 -23.41 4.57 31.02
N ASP A 538 -22.68 4.91 32.09
CA ASP A 538 -22.43 4.01 33.20
C ASP A 538 -23.71 3.66 33.98
N LYS A 539 -24.66 4.58 34.02
CA LYS A 539 -26.00 4.29 34.57
C LYS A 539 -26.82 3.42 33.62
N ALA A 540 -26.83 3.77 32.33
CA ALA A 540 -27.57 3.06 31.28
C ALA A 540 -27.13 1.60 31.14
N LYS A 541 -25.83 1.30 31.28
CA LYS A 541 -25.28 -0.08 31.24
C LYS A 541 -25.92 -1.04 32.23
N LYS A 542 -26.56 -0.56 33.31
CA LYS A 542 -27.17 -1.39 34.36
C LYS A 542 -28.53 -1.96 33.93
N GLU A 543 -29.12 -1.43 32.87
CA GLU A 543 -30.42 -1.88 32.38
C GLU A 543 -30.28 -2.92 31.28
N GLU A 544 -31.09 -3.94 31.32
CA GLU A 544 -30.97 -5.13 30.46
C GLU A 544 -31.16 -4.80 28.96
N ASN A 545 -32.00 -3.82 28.62
CA ASN A 545 -32.35 -3.47 27.25
C ASN A 545 -31.40 -2.43 26.60
N ASN A 546 -30.37 -2.00 27.33
CA ASN A 546 -29.48 -0.94 26.85
C ASN A 546 -28.14 -1.51 26.32
N ILE A 547 -27.67 -0.97 25.21
CA ILE A 547 -26.35 -1.21 24.64
C ILE A 547 -25.64 0.15 24.45
N ILE A 548 -24.40 0.23 24.93
CA ILE A 548 -23.59 1.44 24.78
C ILE A 548 -22.72 1.29 23.53
N VAL A 549 -22.87 2.23 22.59
CA VAL A 549 -22.06 2.35 21.38
C VAL A 549 -21.06 3.48 21.61
N ASP A 550 -19.92 3.12 22.19
CA ASP A 550 -18.92 4.08 22.66
C ASP A 550 -17.92 4.40 21.56
N CYS A 551 -18.16 5.50 20.84
CA CYS A 551 -17.37 5.92 19.69
C CYS A 551 -16.03 6.56 20.07
N HIS A 552 -15.82 7.00 21.31
CA HIS A 552 -14.58 7.65 21.69
C HIS A 552 -13.43 6.65 21.89
N TYR A 553 -12.25 6.99 21.37
CA TYR A 553 -11.04 6.17 21.53
C TYR A 553 -10.57 6.12 23.01
N ASP A 554 -9.83 5.08 23.35
CA ASP A 554 -9.24 4.92 24.69
C ASP A 554 -8.25 6.04 25.02
N GLY A 555 -8.33 6.57 26.23
CA GLY A 555 -7.45 7.65 26.68
C GLY A 555 -7.89 9.06 26.33
N ARG A 556 -9.06 9.27 25.70
CA ARG A 556 -9.57 10.63 25.42
C ARG A 556 -9.82 11.42 26.72
N ILE A 557 -9.36 12.66 26.75
CA ILE A 557 -9.45 13.52 27.95
C ILE A 557 -10.61 14.49 27.81
N CYS A 558 -11.46 14.58 28.83
CA CYS A 558 -12.50 15.60 28.92
C CYS A 558 -11.90 16.99 29.07
N SER A 559 -12.18 17.91 28.15
CA SER A 559 -11.64 19.27 28.16
C SER A 559 -12.07 20.12 29.37
N LYS A 560 -13.20 19.75 30.02
CA LYS A 560 -13.79 20.51 31.17
C LYS A 560 -13.31 19.97 32.53
N THR A 561 -13.24 18.66 32.68
CA THR A 561 -12.99 18.00 33.98
C THR A 561 -11.64 17.27 34.04
N PHE A 562 -10.91 17.18 32.94
CA PHE A 562 -9.66 16.42 32.80
C PHE A 562 -9.77 14.91 33.10
N ARG A 563 -11.00 14.39 33.22
CA ARG A 563 -11.25 12.95 33.36
C ARG A 563 -10.80 12.24 32.09
N VAL A 564 -9.99 11.20 32.26
CA VAL A 564 -9.57 10.32 31.18
C VAL A 564 -10.65 9.31 30.91
N HIS A 565 -11.09 9.22 29.67
CA HIS A 565 -12.06 8.21 29.21
C HIS A 565 -11.36 6.89 28.98
N SER A 566 -11.96 5.78 29.43
CA SER A 566 -11.43 4.44 29.21
C SER A 566 -12.41 3.63 28.36
N ASN A 567 -12.01 3.38 27.12
CA ASN A 567 -12.73 2.48 26.23
C ASN A 567 -11.97 1.16 26.08
N LYS A 568 -12.59 0.06 26.57
CA LYS A 568 -12.00 -1.28 26.56
C LYS A 568 -12.45 -2.15 25.40
N ASN A 569 -13.25 -1.62 24.47
CA ASN A 569 -13.68 -2.37 23.30
C ASN A 569 -12.47 -2.71 22.40
N ASN A 570 -11.76 -1.66 21.97
CA ASN A 570 -10.55 -1.78 21.17
C ASN A 570 -9.47 -0.81 21.68
N PRO A 571 -8.73 -1.14 22.74
CA PRO A 571 -7.73 -0.23 23.36
C PRO A 571 -6.59 0.17 22.41
N SER A 572 -6.37 -0.57 21.33
CA SER A 572 -5.41 -0.22 20.28
C SER A 572 -5.82 1.06 19.52
N VAL A 573 -7.10 1.42 19.53
CA VAL A 573 -7.60 2.70 19.02
C VAL A 573 -7.49 3.74 20.11
N ASN A 574 -6.44 4.55 20.09
CA ASN A 574 -6.13 5.55 21.11
C ASN A 574 -5.59 6.83 20.48
N GLU A 575 -5.23 7.83 21.29
CA GLU A 575 -4.76 9.13 20.80
C GLU A 575 -3.59 9.07 19.81
N LYS A 576 -2.73 8.05 19.91
CA LYS A 576 -1.54 7.91 19.05
C LYS A 576 -1.82 7.14 17.76
N THR A 577 -2.91 6.38 17.71
CA THR A 577 -3.14 5.39 16.64
C THR A 577 -4.45 5.59 15.88
N TYR A 578 -5.36 6.46 16.35
CA TYR A 578 -6.73 6.52 15.82
C TYR A 578 -6.83 6.86 14.32
N PHE A 579 -5.86 7.54 13.72
CA PHE A 579 -5.84 7.74 12.26
C PHE A 579 -5.14 6.61 11.48
N ASN A 580 -4.62 5.59 12.17
CA ASN A 580 -4.00 4.46 11.48
C ASN A 580 -5.02 3.44 10.94
N TYR A 581 -6.31 3.56 11.33
CA TYR A 581 -7.35 2.55 11.03
C TYR A 581 -8.38 3.01 9.99
N GLY A 582 -8.11 4.03 9.24
CA GLY A 582 -8.99 4.54 8.20
C GLY A 582 -9.56 5.93 8.48
N SER A 583 -10.76 6.22 7.96
CA SER A 583 -11.45 7.49 8.18
C SER A 583 -11.78 7.72 9.65
N LEU A 584 -12.13 8.95 10.00
CA LEU A 584 -12.59 9.28 11.36
C LEU A 584 -13.81 8.42 11.76
N LEU A 585 -14.74 8.20 10.82
CA LEU A 585 -15.88 7.30 11.01
C LEU A 585 -15.44 5.86 11.32
N ALA A 586 -14.54 5.30 10.51
CA ALA A 586 -14.04 3.94 10.71
C ALA A 586 -13.38 3.78 12.09
N ASN A 587 -12.59 4.76 12.52
CA ASN A 587 -11.96 4.73 13.83
C ASN A 587 -12.97 4.76 14.98
N PHE A 588 -14.02 5.55 14.87
CA PHE A 588 -15.08 5.60 15.88
C PHE A 588 -15.95 4.34 15.88
N CYS A 589 -16.17 3.73 14.70
CA CYS A 589 -16.79 2.41 14.63
C CYS A 589 -15.95 1.37 15.37
N LEU A 590 -14.65 1.32 15.13
CA LEU A 590 -13.73 0.43 15.83
C LEU A 590 -13.71 0.67 17.34
N SER A 591 -13.67 1.93 17.76
CA SER A 591 -13.77 2.27 19.19
C SER A 591 -15.06 1.73 19.82
N ALA A 592 -16.15 1.75 19.08
CA ALA A 592 -17.43 1.22 19.52
C ALA A 592 -17.52 -0.31 19.47
N GLY A 593 -16.60 -1.00 18.80
CA GLY A 593 -16.70 -2.43 18.51
C GLY A 593 -17.72 -2.75 17.41
N LEU A 594 -17.83 -1.83 16.45
CA LEU A 594 -18.58 -1.97 15.21
C LEU A 594 -17.63 -2.23 14.03
N PRO A 595 -18.08 -2.87 12.94
CA PRO A 595 -17.31 -2.93 11.70
C PRO A 595 -17.03 -1.53 11.17
N PRO A 596 -15.88 -1.30 10.51
CA PRO A 596 -15.53 0.00 9.97
C PRO A 596 -16.50 0.37 8.84
N ILE A 597 -17.26 1.44 9.05
CA ILE A 597 -18.19 2.03 8.07
C ILE A 597 -17.43 3.10 7.29
N GLU A 598 -17.64 3.15 5.99
CA GLU A 598 -16.99 4.14 5.10
C GLU A 598 -18.01 4.91 4.24
N ASP A 599 -19.28 4.81 4.58
CA ASP A 599 -20.37 5.52 3.92
C ASP A 599 -20.23 7.03 4.08
N ALA A 600 -20.70 7.79 3.08
CA ALA A 600 -20.81 9.24 3.20
C ALA A 600 -21.80 9.61 4.30
N PRO A 601 -21.44 10.51 5.23
CA PRO A 601 -22.37 11.03 6.22
C PRO A 601 -23.46 11.86 5.54
N ARG A 602 -24.61 12.02 6.19
CA ARG A 602 -25.74 12.81 5.70
C ARG A 602 -26.13 13.87 6.73
N PHE A 603 -26.54 15.01 6.23
CA PHE A 603 -27.09 16.10 7.06
C PHE A 603 -28.58 16.24 6.81
N TYR A 604 -29.36 16.45 7.89
CA TYR A 604 -30.79 16.58 7.86
C TYR A 604 -31.19 17.98 8.32
N PHE A 605 -31.80 18.73 7.41
CA PHE A 605 -32.19 20.09 7.68
C PHE A 605 -33.45 20.18 8.56
N ALA A 606 -33.48 21.22 9.39
CA ALA A 606 -34.72 21.67 10.03
C ALA A 606 -35.73 22.10 8.96
N PRO A 607 -37.04 22.01 9.23
CA PRO A 607 -38.04 22.64 8.39
C PRO A 607 -37.79 24.15 8.29
N ASP A 608 -37.91 24.71 7.08
CA ASP A 608 -37.89 26.16 6.82
C ASP A 608 -36.59 26.89 7.19
N VAL A 609 -35.43 26.25 7.09
CA VAL A 609 -34.14 26.90 7.30
C VAL A 609 -33.96 28.06 6.30
N LYS A 610 -33.71 29.25 6.82
CA LYS A 610 -33.45 30.46 6.03
C LYS A 610 -32.04 30.97 6.28
N VAL A 611 -31.32 31.24 5.20
CA VAL A 611 -30.01 31.91 5.29
C VAL A 611 -30.27 33.39 5.61
N PRO A 612 -29.62 33.96 6.61
CA PRO A 612 -29.93 35.35 7.07
C PRO A 612 -29.31 36.42 6.16
N VAL A 613 -28.61 36.05 5.11
CA VAL A 613 -27.92 36.91 4.14
C VAL A 613 -28.35 36.52 2.74
N GLU A 614 -28.63 37.49 1.89
CA GLU A 614 -28.88 37.28 0.48
C GLU A 614 -27.54 37.00 -0.21
N LEU A 615 -27.36 35.77 -0.71
CA LEU A 615 -26.13 35.32 -1.36
C LEU A 615 -26.32 35.25 -2.89
N PRO A 616 -25.26 35.47 -3.67
CA PRO A 616 -25.32 35.36 -5.12
C PRO A 616 -25.51 33.87 -5.57
N ASP A 617 -25.96 33.67 -6.82
CA ASP A 617 -26.18 32.33 -7.38
C ASP A 617 -24.89 31.51 -7.52
N LYS A 618 -23.73 32.17 -7.63
CA LYS A 618 -22.42 31.50 -7.79
C LYS A 618 -21.45 32.04 -6.75
N TYR A 619 -21.08 31.19 -5.81
CA TYR A 619 -20.09 31.50 -4.78
C TYR A 619 -19.33 30.26 -4.31
N VAL A 620 -18.16 30.49 -3.75
CA VAL A 620 -17.39 29.51 -3.00
C VAL A 620 -17.46 29.83 -1.51
N VAL A 621 -17.40 28.78 -0.68
CA VAL A 621 -17.33 28.94 0.77
C VAL A 621 -15.88 28.76 1.23
N PHE A 622 -15.37 29.73 1.98
CA PHE A 622 -14.09 29.66 2.68
C PHE A 622 -14.26 29.34 4.15
N HIS A 623 -13.43 28.40 4.64
CA HIS A 623 -13.21 28.20 6.07
C HIS A 623 -11.72 28.23 6.39
N CYS A 624 -11.26 29.35 6.96
CA CYS A 624 -9.85 29.72 7.02
C CYS A 624 -9.14 29.31 8.32
N LYS A 625 -9.87 29.08 9.41
CA LYS A 625 -9.30 28.82 10.74
C LYS A 625 -9.91 27.60 11.40
N SER A 626 -9.07 26.79 12.06
CA SER A 626 -9.52 25.66 12.87
C SER A 626 -9.35 25.95 14.37
N ALA A 627 -9.88 25.06 15.20
CA ALA A 627 -9.63 25.12 16.65
C ALA A 627 -8.16 24.80 16.99
N GLU A 628 -7.38 24.26 16.04
CA GLU A 628 -6.00 23.83 16.21
C GLU A 628 -5.11 24.51 15.16
N SER A 629 -4.42 25.59 15.59
CA SER A 629 -3.66 26.47 14.70
C SER A 629 -2.57 25.77 13.87
N THR A 630 -2.15 24.55 14.24
CA THR A 630 -1.20 23.74 13.48
C THR A 630 -1.76 23.29 12.12
N LYS A 631 -3.09 23.31 11.96
CA LYS A 631 -3.80 22.98 10.72
C LYS A 631 -4.07 24.21 9.85
N ASP A 632 -3.84 25.42 10.37
CA ASP A 632 -4.20 26.65 9.68
C ASP A 632 -3.27 26.95 8.51
N TRP A 633 -3.86 27.51 7.46
CA TRP A 633 -3.13 28.09 6.34
C TRP A 633 -2.82 29.57 6.61
N ILE A 634 -1.87 30.16 5.88
CA ILE A 634 -1.40 31.53 6.11
C ILE A 634 -2.47 32.56 5.67
N ASP A 635 -2.75 33.54 6.51
CA ASP A 635 -3.78 34.58 6.26
C ASP A 635 -3.55 35.31 4.92
N ASN A 636 -2.30 35.62 4.57
CA ASN A 636 -1.98 36.29 3.32
C ASN A 636 -2.32 35.43 2.10
N LYS A 637 -2.11 34.12 2.17
CA LYS A 637 -2.47 33.20 1.08
C LYS A 637 -3.99 33.14 0.89
N TRP A 638 -4.77 33.13 1.99
CA TRP A 638 -6.24 33.28 1.93
C TRP A 638 -6.67 34.58 1.24
N ASN A 639 -5.99 35.68 1.55
CA ASN A 639 -6.30 36.99 0.97
C ASN A 639 -6.01 37.02 -0.54
N THR A 640 -4.86 36.45 -0.99
CA THR A 640 -4.51 36.35 -2.40
C THR A 640 -5.51 35.46 -3.13
N LEU A 641 -5.78 34.26 -2.63
CA LEU A 641 -6.72 33.33 -3.24
C LEU A 641 -8.14 33.93 -3.35
N ALA A 642 -8.62 34.62 -2.32
CA ALA A 642 -9.92 35.28 -2.35
C ALA A 642 -10.00 36.38 -3.45
N HIS A 643 -8.94 37.17 -3.59
CA HIS A 643 -8.84 38.17 -4.64
C HIS A 643 -8.90 37.55 -6.03
N ASP A 644 -8.09 36.52 -6.28
CA ASP A 644 -7.99 35.86 -7.58
C ASP A 644 -9.33 35.19 -7.97
N ILE A 645 -10.02 34.58 -7.01
CA ILE A 645 -11.35 33.97 -7.22
C ILE A 645 -12.40 35.04 -7.55
N MET A 646 -12.40 36.17 -6.82
CA MET A 646 -13.32 37.25 -7.09
C MET A 646 -13.05 37.94 -8.44
N ASP A 647 -11.79 38.08 -8.81
CA ASP A 647 -11.40 38.63 -10.12
C ASP A 647 -11.80 37.68 -11.26
N ALA A 648 -11.85 36.37 -11.00
CA ALA A 648 -12.40 35.36 -11.91
C ALA A 648 -13.93 35.35 -11.99
N GLY A 649 -14.61 36.24 -11.27
CA GLY A 649 -16.07 36.44 -11.31
C GLY A 649 -16.85 35.46 -10.44
N CYS A 650 -16.26 34.89 -9.39
CA CYS A 650 -16.94 34.05 -8.41
C CYS A 650 -16.93 34.74 -7.04
N ALA A 651 -18.06 34.78 -6.37
CA ALA A 651 -18.14 35.41 -5.04
C ALA A 651 -17.52 34.51 -3.96
N VAL A 652 -16.94 35.11 -2.92
CA VAL A 652 -16.36 34.44 -1.76
C VAL A 652 -17.23 34.67 -0.53
N VAL A 653 -17.69 33.59 0.07
CA VAL A 653 -18.46 33.59 1.33
C VAL A 653 -17.58 32.98 2.42
N GLU A 654 -17.18 33.79 3.40
CA GLU A 654 -16.34 33.31 4.49
C GLU A 654 -17.20 32.93 5.71
N ILE A 655 -16.99 31.71 6.20
CA ILE A 655 -17.61 31.18 7.42
C ILE A 655 -16.55 30.88 8.49
N GLY A 656 -16.93 30.84 9.75
CA GLY A 656 -16.03 30.58 10.87
C GLY A 656 -16.31 31.45 12.09
N MET A 657 -15.32 31.60 12.95
CA MET A 657 -15.44 32.40 14.18
C MET A 657 -14.97 33.83 13.98
N GLU A 658 -14.09 34.08 13.04
CA GLU A 658 -13.52 35.40 12.70
C GLU A 658 -13.20 35.47 11.21
N SER A 659 -13.19 36.69 10.68
CA SER A 659 -12.86 36.92 9.26
C SER A 659 -11.37 37.09 9.08
N VAL A 660 -10.80 36.32 8.12
CA VAL A 660 -9.37 36.33 7.71
C VAL A 660 -9.18 37.20 6.47
N VAL A 661 -10.15 37.20 5.55
CA VAL A 661 -10.09 37.97 4.31
C VAL A 661 -10.23 39.49 4.60
N LYS A 662 -9.20 40.26 4.21
CA LYS A 662 -9.13 41.70 4.48
C LYS A 662 -9.56 42.54 3.29
N ASN A 663 -9.25 42.13 2.06
CA ASN A 663 -9.62 42.88 0.85
C ASN A 663 -11.07 42.57 0.44
N LYS A 664 -11.99 43.28 1.06
CA LYS A 664 -13.43 43.07 0.87
C LYS A 664 -13.94 43.97 -0.26
N ASN A 665 -14.45 43.36 -1.31
CA ASN A 665 -15.17 44.04 -2.39
C ASN A 665 -16.66 43.62 -2.40
N THR A 666 -17.42 43.99 -3.41
CA THR A 666 -18.85 43.68 -3.52
C THR A 666 -19.15 42.20 -3.75
N MET A 667 -18.14 41.38 -4.03
CA MET A 667 -18.26 39.93 -4.21
C MET A 667 -17.81 39.14 -2.96
N TYR A 668 -17.47 39.83 -1.87
CA TYR A 668 -17.13 39.20 -0.61
C TYR A 668 -18.29 39.28 0.40
N TYR A 669 -18.62 38.14 1.00
CA TYR A 669 -19.70 38.01 1.98
C TYR A 669 -19.14 37.46 3.30
N ASP A 670 -19.19 38.28 4.35
CA ASP A 670 -18.77 37.90 5.70
C ASP A 670 -19.92 37.25 6.46
N CYS A 671 -19.87 35.92 6.55
CA CYS A 671 -20.81 35.09 7.31
C CYS A 671 -20.19 34.50 8.60
N THR A 672 -19.05 35.06 9.05
CA THR A 672 -18.34 34.59 10.26
C THR A 672 -19.07 34.88 11.56
N ASN A 673 -20.10 35.70 11.55
CA ASN A 673 -20.97 36.03 12.69
C ASN A 673 -22.16 35.06 12.85
N ILE A 674 -22.43 34.21 11.86
CA ILE A 674 -23.50 33.22 11.93
C ILE A 674 -23.05 32.08 12.85
N ARG A 675 -23.89 31.73 13.83
CA ARG A 675 -23.62 30.64 14.80
C ARG A 675 -24.59 29.46 14.69
N ASP A 676 -25.69 29.67 13.97
CA ASP A 676 -26.67 28.64 13.71
C ASP A 676 -26.11 27.63 12.69
N LEU A 677 -25.91 26.39 13.13
CA LEU A 677 -25.28 25.33 12.31
C LEU A 677 -26.16 24.90 11.14
N GLN A 678 -27.49 25.01 11.28
CA GLN A 678 -28.43 24.74 10.18
C GLN A 678 -28.31 25.81 9.07
N GLN A 679 -28.15 27.08 9.45
CA GLN A 679 -27.93 28.17 8.49
C GLN A 679 -26.56 28.06 7.81
N ILE A 680 -25.51 27.71 8.55
CA ILE A 680 -24.18 27.47 7.97
C ILE A 680 -24.22 26.30 7.00
N ALA A 681 -24.92 25.21 7.35
CA ALA A 681 -25.10 24.07 6.46
C ALA A 681 -25.83 24.47 5.15
N ALA A 682 -26.85 25.36 5.26
CA ALA A 682 -27.55 25.86 4.07
C ALA A 682 -26.63 26.72 3.18
N ILE A 683 -25.78 27.56 3.79
CA ILE A 683 -24.75 28.33 3.06
C ILE A 683 -23.79 27.43 2.33
N ILE A 684 -23.26 26.39 3.00
CA ILE A 684 -22.33 25.43 2.36
C ILE A 684 -23.06 24.69 1.24
N LYS A 685 -24.30 24.25 1.46
CA LYS A 685 -25.08 23.48 0.46
C LYS A 685 -25.33 24.24 -0.85
N GLY A 686 -25.45 25.57 -0.76
CA GLY A 686 -25.65 26.44 -1.93
C GLY A 686 -24.37 26.79 -2.68
N ALA A 687 -23.20 26.47 -2.15
CA ALA A 687 -21.91 26.79 -2.76
C ALA A 687 -21.59 25.87 -3.95
N CYS A 688 -20.90 26.42 -4.95
CA CYS A 688 -20.34 25.61 -6.04
C CYS A 688 -19.09 24.82 -5.59
N CYS A 689 -18.37 25.31 -4.56
CA CYS A 689 -17.20 24.67 -4.01
C CYS A 689 -16.99 25.13 -2.55
N PHE A 690 -16.46 24.22 -1.72
CA PHE A 690 -15.93 24.49 -0.40
C PHE A 690 -14.41 24.49 -0.44
N ILE A 691 -13.75 25.56 -0.03
CA ILE A 691 -12.29 25.63 0.08
C ILE A 691 -11.94 25.84 1.54
N GLY A 692 -11.19 24.92 2.11
CA GLY A 692 -10.90 24.97 3.54
C GLY A 692 -9.75 24.08 3.98
N ILE A 693 -9.45 24.16 5.27
CA ILE A 693 -8.50 23.31 5.96
C ILE A 693 -9.20 22.12 6.61
N ASP A 694 -8.43 21.15 7.14
CA ASP A 694 -8.98 20.04 7.93
C ASP A 694 -9.75 20.58 9.15
N SER A 695 -11.06 20.53 9.08
CA SER A 695 -11.96 21.11 10.07
C SER A 695 -13.34 20.45 10.10
N GLY A 696 -14.13 20.76 11.13
CA GLY A 696 -15.52 20.31 11.22
C GLY A 696 -16.40 20.76 10.06
N PHE A 697 -16.16 21.92 9.47
CA PHE A 697 -16.93 22.41 8.31
C PHE A 697 -16.57 21.69 7.01
N ALA A 698 -15.38 21.11 6.89
CA ALA A 698 -15.06 20.25 5.77
C ALA A 698 -15.86 18.91 5.84
N HIS A 699 -16.12 18.39 7.04
CA HIS A 699 -17.06 17.28 7.22
C HIS A 699 -18.50 17.67 6.83
N PHE A 700 -18.93 18.92 7.07
CA PHE A 700 -20.21 19.43 6.56
C PHE A 700 -20.26 19.42 5.04
N ALA A 701 -19.22 19.93 4.37
CA ALA A 701 -19.18 19.95 2.92
C ALA A 701 -19.25 18.53 2.33
N ASN A 702 -18.58 17.56 2.97
CA ASN A 702 -18.69 16.13 2.60
C ASN A 702 -20.12 15.60 2.75
N CYS A 703 -20.78 15.83 3.90
CA CYS A 703 -22.14 15.31 4.13
C CYS A 703 -23.23 16.03 3.32
N LEU A 704 -22.95 17.24 2.83
CA LEU A 704 -23.82 18.03 1.97
C LEU A 704 -23.58 17.75 0.47
N ASP A 705 -22.62 16.89 0.13
CA ASP A 705 -22.25 16.55 -1.24
C ASP A 705 -21.81 17.78 -2.06
N VAL A 706 -21.04 18.67 -1.44
CA VAL A 706 -20.45 19.87 -2.06
C VAL A 706 -18.99 19.57 -2.38
N TYR A 707 -18.53 19.90 -3.59
CA TYR A 707 -17.14 19.67 -3.98
C TYR A 707 -16.17 20.40 -3.05
N GLY A 708 -15.16 19.70 -2.55
CA GLY A 708 -14.19 20.24 -1.59
C GLY A 708 -12.79 20.39 -2.16
N ILE A 709 -12.16 21.55 -1.97
CA ILE A 709 -10.72 21.74 -2.13
C ILE A 709 -10.13 21.92 -0.73
N LEU A 710 -9.36 20.92 -0.28
CA LEU A 710 -8.96 20.84 1.12
C LEU A 710 -7.44 20.93 1.24
N ILE A 711 -6.98 21.82 2.11
CA ILE A 711 -5.57 22.11 2.35
C ILE A 711 -5.13 21.37 3.60
N PHE A 712 -4.23 20.38 3.43
CA PHE A 712 -3.75 19.53 4.50
C PHE A 712 -2.25 19.70 4.71
N GLY A 713 -1.85 19.68 5.98
CA GLY A 713 -0.45 19.58 6.39
C GLY A 713 -0.23 18.39 7.31
N LYS A 714 1.03 18.22 7.72
CA LYS A 714 1.38 17.24 8.75
C LYS A 714 0.61 17.50 10.04
N TYR A 715 -0.04 16.46 10.54
CA TYR A 715 -0.81 16.53 11.78
C TYR A 715 -0.26 15.55 12.82
N LYS A 716 0.29 16.08 13.93
CA LYS A 716 0.92 15.28 14.99
C LYS A 716 1.99 14.32 14.41
N THR A 717 1.85 13.03 14.72
CA THR A 717 2.73 11.95 14.24
C THR A 717 2.13 11.17 13.06
N PHE A 718 0.94 11.57 12.59
CA PHE A 718 0.24 10.86 11.51
C PHE A 718 0.73 11.30 10.14
N ASP A 719 0.98 10.32 9.27
CA ASP A 719 1.32 10.55 7.89
C ASP A 719 0.06 10.51 7.03
N TYR A 720 -0.24 11.63 6.35
CA TYR A 720 -1.38 11.78 5.42
C TYR A 720 -2.71 11.20 5.94
N PRO A 721 -3.23 11.65 7.10
CA PRO A 721 -4.44 11.08 7.66
C PRO A 721 -5.64 11.34 6.75
N MET A 722 -6.28 10.27 6.27
CA MET A 722 -7.54 10.37 5.54
C MET A 722 -8.68 10.44 6.56
N VAL A 723 -9.09 11.64 6.89
CA VAL A 723 -10.11 11.90 7.94
C VAL A 723 -11.55 11.67 7.47
N TYR A 724 -11.79 11.69 6.16
CA TYR A 724 -13.13 11.61 5.57
C TYR A 724 -13.50 10.17 5.17
N SER A 725 -14.81 9.92 5.13
CA SER A 725 -15.46 8.77 4.51
C SER A 725 -16.25 9.18 3.27
N GLY A 726 -16.75 8.22 2.48
CA GLY A 726 -17.54 8.48 1.29
C GLY A 726 -16.77 9.16 0.16
N LYS A 727 -17.44 10.06 -0.56
CA LYS A 727 -16.92 10.70 -1.77
C LYS A 727 -15.68 11.57 -1.59
N TYR A 728 -15.44 12.08 -0.37
CA TYR A 728 -14.23 12.83 -0.08
C TYR A 728 -13.03 11.89 0.08
N LYS A 729 -13.26 10.67 0.61
CA LYS A 729 -12.22 9.66 0.75
C LYS A 729 -11.73 9.12 -0.60
N ASP A 730 -12.66 8.82 -1.50
CA ASP A 730 -12.34 8.24 -2.81
C ASP A 730 -11.94 9.30 -3.86
N GLY A 731 -11.96 10.58 -3.49
CA GLY A 731 -11.59 11.71 -4.34
C GLY A 731 -12.63 12.05 -5.43
N SER A 732 -13.80 11.39 -5.45
CA SER A 732 -14.80 11.66 -6.48
C SER A 732 -15.51 13.01 -6.30
N ASN A 733 -15.47 13.59 -5.09
CA ASN A 733 -16.08 14.90 -4.78
C ASN A 733 -15.16 15.81 -3.94
N ALA A 734 -13.88 15.55 -3.88
CA ALA A 734 -12.90 16.43 -3.27
C ALA A 734 -11.51 16.28 -3.88
N THR A 735 -10.75 17.38 -3.85
CA THR A 735 -9.30 17.36 -4.06
C THR A 735 -8.61 17.77 -2.75
N ILE A 736 -7.76 16.89 -2.22
CA ILE A 736 -6.96 17.16 -1.03
C ILE A 736 -5.54 17.51 -1.47
N ILE A 737 -5.09 18.72 -1.09
CA ILE A 737 -3.76 19.23 -1.39
C ILE A 737 -2.90 19.07 -0.14
N TYR A 738 -1.96 18.15 -0.18
CA TYR A 738 -1.05 17.87 0.93
C TYR A 738 0.23 18.70 0.83
N ALA A 739 0.72 19.14 1.97
CA ALA A 739 1.97 19.90 2.11
C ALA A 739 3.23 19.00 2.23
N ASP A 740 3.20 17.79 1.72
CA ASP A 740 4.32 16.84 1.67
C ASP A 740 5.12 16.77 3.00
N GLN A 741 4.48 16.26 4.08
CA GLN A 741 5.03 16.14 5.44
C GLN A 741 5.38 17.47 6.13
N LYS A 742 5.00 18.61 5.55
CA LYS A 742 5.18 19.96 6.10
C LYS A 742 3.87 20.50 6.70
N PRO A 743 3.91 21.59 7.45
CA PRO A 743 2.70 22.27 7.89
C PRO A 743 1.82 22.71 6.71
N ALA A 744 0.50 22.76 6.88
CA ALA A 744 -0.45 23.25 5.86
C ALA A 744 -0.07 24.62 5.32
N ALA A 745 0.57 25.45 6.15
CA ALA A 745 1.11 26.77 5.79
C ALA A 745 2.06 26.76 4.57
N GLU A 746 2.70 25.63 4.27
CA GLU A 746 3.63 25.49 3.13
C GLU A 746 2.94 25.23 1.78
N VAL A 747 1.64 24.89 1.76
CA VAL A 747 0.90 24.75 0.50
C VAL A 747 0.86 26.10 -0.24
N GLU A 748 1.24 26.11 -1.51
CA GLU A 748 1.20 27.32 -2.33
C GLU A 748 -0.23 27.64 -2.80
N GLU A 749 -0.60 28.93 -2.81
CA GLU A 749 -1.94 29.39 -3.22
C GLU A 749 -2.22 29.07 -4.70
N SER A 750 -1.19 29.10 -5.54
CA SER A 750 -1.30 28.75 -6.96
C SER A 750 -1.82 27.33 -7.20
N LYS A 751 -1.44 26.38 -6.35
CA LYS A 751 -1.96 25.00 -6.43
C LYS A 751 -3.45 24.91 -6.11
N VAL A 752 -3.89 25.71 -5.14
CA VAL A 752 -5.32 25.78 -4.77
C VAL A 752 -6.14 26.43 -5.87
N LEU A 753 -5.61 27.52 -6.43
CA LEU A 753 -6.24 28.22 -7.55
C LEU A 753 -6.32 27.37 -8.80
N GLU A 754 -5.26 26.62 -9.14
CA GLU A 754 -5.24 25.69 -10.27
C GLU A 754 -6.32 24.62 -10.20
N VAL A 755 -6.57 24.08 -9.02
CA VAL A 755 -7.66 23.10 -8.81
C VAL A 755 -9.05 23.75 -8.89
N PHE A 756 -9.17 25.02 -8.50
CA PHE A 756 -10.44 25.75 -8.57
C PHE A 756 -10.81 26.18 -10.00
N MET A 757 -9.84 26.63 -10.81
CA MET A 757 -10.04 27.09 -12.20
C MET A 757 -10.37 25.96 -13.16
#